data_95dad81a3c1b1aa7bdaf6c591933af5b
#
_entry.id   95dad81a3c1b1aa7bdaf6c591933af5b
#
_cell.length_a   1.000
_cell.length_b   1.000
_cell.length_c   1.000
_cell.angle_alpha   90.00
_cell.angle_beta   90.00
_cell.angle_gamma   90.00
#
_symmetry.space_group_name_H-M   'P 1'
#
loop_
_entity.id
_entity.type
_entity.pdbx_description
1 polymer ?
#
loop_
_entity_poly.entity_id
_entity_poly.type
_entity_poly.pdbx_seq_one_letter_code
_entity_poly.pdbx_strand_id
1 'polypeptide(L)'
;MAVQLPSRAQVVIIGGGIIGCSLAYHLTRCGWTDVVLLERKQLTCGTTWHAAGLVGQLRASQNMTRLAQYTTDLFRTLETETGQATGMKQNGSVSIARTPGRLEELVRGADMAKVFGLDVEVIDAAECKRLWPLMSIHDVMGGVYLPNDGQTNPSDTAAALARGAKQAGATIIEGVPVTGVTVRNGRACGVTTDAGSIEAEYVVNCAGMWARDVGKMAGVNVPLHAAEHFYIVTEPVRDLPPTLPVMRDPDGCVYWKEDAGKLLIGCFEPVAKPWGMDGIPDDFEFDELPEDYDHFEPILMDAMERAPILAETGIRQFFNGPESFTPDDRYLLGPAPEIRNFYVAAGFNSIGIQSSGGAGKVLADWIIDGHAPADLWDVDIRRVVPFQGNAKYLHDRTVEGLGLLYAMHWPFRQFETARGIRHSALHDRLANAGACFGEVSGWERPNWYAPDGMEPAYAYSYKRQNWFDANAVEHKAVREAVGLFDLSSFGKFLIQGRDAEQMLNRVSGNDMSVEPGRIVYTQLLNERGGIEGDLTVTRLAEDRYMVVSGAGTQARDLSWLTQAVGEDERCCVTDVTSGLAVISVMGPNARELLSRVSPADLSNEAFPFGHSQEIEIGYGLVRASRITYVGELGWELYMPTEFATHVYDALLAASDGLGFRHAGYHTLNSLRMEKGYRHWGHDITDAETPLEAGLGF
;
A
#
# COMPACT_ATOMS: atom_id res chain seq x y z
N MET A 1 10.23 -3.71 42.18
CA MET A 1 11.67 -3.69 41.86
C MET A 1 11.83 -2.79 40.65
N ALA A 2 12.89 -1.95 40.62
CA ALA A 2 13.14 -1.16 39.40
C ALA A 2 13.36 -2.11 38.21
N VAL A 3 12.75 -1.84 37.08
CA VAL A 3 12.97 -2.62 35.85
C VAL A 3 14.43 -2.43 35.44
N GLN A 4 15.14 -3.50 35.25
CA GLN A 4 16.55 -3.44 34.79
C GLN A 4 16.53 -3.58 33.27
N LEU A 5 16.88 -2.50 32.58
CA LEU A 5 17.02 -2.50 31.12
C LEU A 5 18.46 -2.96 30.72
N PRO A 6 18.60 -3.71 29.63
CA PRO A 6 19.91 -3.88 28.99
C PRO A 6 20.39 -2.54 28.45
N SER A 7 21.69 -2.27 28.51
CA SER A 7 22.27 -1.03 27.98
C SER A 7 22.32 -1.01 26.43
N ARG A 8 22.26 -2.20 25.79
CA ARG A 8 22.32 -2.36 24.33
C ARG A 8 21.57 -3.61 23.92
N ALA A 9 21.13 -3.63 22.67
CA ALA A 9 20.54 -4.77 21.97
C ALA A 9 20.87 -4.70 20.46
N GLN A 10 20.81 -5.81 19.75
CA GLN A 10 20.87 -5.78 18.29
C GLN A 10 19.57 -5.21 17.71
N VAL A 11 18.42 -5.67 18.19
CA VAL A 11 17.11 -5.19 17.76
C VAL A 11 16.28 -4.78 18.97
N VAL A 12 15.69 -3.58 18.93
CA VAL A 12 14.64 -3.15 19.84
C VAL A 12 13.31 -3.10 19.11
N ILE A 13 12.34 -3.86 19.59
CA ILE A 13 10.96 -3.90 19.08
C ILE A 13 10.07 -3.10 20.02
N ILE A 14 9.32 -2.14 19.52
CA ILE A 14 8.40 -1.29 20.27
C ILE A 14 6.97 -1.79 20.05
N GLY A 15 6.34 -2.35 21.08
CA GLY A 15 4.98 -2.85 21.08
C GLY A 15 4.88 -4.38 21.22
N GLY A 16 4.13 -4.82 22.24
CA GLY A 16 3.92 -6.23 22.61
C GLY A 16 2.60 -6.81 22.13
N GLY A 17 2.04 -6.28 21.02
CA GLY A 17 0.94 -6.90 20.29
C GLY A 17 1.39 -8.12 19.49
N ILE A 18 0.46 -8.81 18.83
CA ILE A 18 0.76 -10.03 18.09
C ILE A 18 1.85 -9.84 17.02
N ILE A 19 1.94 -8.65 16.41
CA ILE A 19 2.94 -8.34 15.36
C ILE A 19 4.34 -8.28 15.97
N GLY A 20 4.53 -7.53 17.07
CA GLY A 20 5.84 -7.45 17.74
C GLY A 20 6.28 -8.79 18.33
N CYS A 21 5.34 -9.55 18.90
CA CYS A 21 5.62 -10.91 19.40
C CYS A 21 6.02 -11.86 18.25
N SER A 22 5.37 -11.74 17.10
CA SER A 22 5.70 -12.51 15.89
C SER A 22 7.09 -12.17 15.35
N LEU A 23 7.42 -10.88 15.27
CA LEU A 23 8.76 -10.46 14.83
C LEU A 23 9.85 -10.97 15.78
N ALA A 24 9.67 -10.82 17.10
CA ALA A 24 10.61 -11.33 18.09
C ALA A 24 10.81 -12.86 17.98
N TYR A 25 9.71 -13.61 17.74
CA TYR A 25 9.74 -15.05 17.50
C TYR A 25 10.57 -15.39 16.26
N HIS A 26 10.36 -14.70 15.13
CA HIS A 26 11.06 -15.03 13.89
C HIS A 26 12.53 -14.62 13.90
N LEU A 27 12.88 -13.46 14.45
CA LEU A 27 14.28 -13.04 14.61
C LEU A 27 15.07 -14.07 15.42
N THR A 28 14.50 -14.53 16.54
CA THR A 28 15.18 -15.52 17.40
C THR A 28 15.27 -16.89 16.76
N ARG A 29 14.28 -17.29 15.97
CA ARG A 29 14.32 -18.54 15.17
C ARG A 29 15.37 -18.49 14.05
N CYS A 30 15.68 -17.30 13.54
CA CYS A 30 16.78 -17.07 12.60
C CYS A 30 18.15 -16.94 13.29
N GLY A 31 18.23 -17.11 14.61
CA GLY A 31 19.47 -17.06 15.37
C GLY A 31 19.88 -15.69 15.92
N TRP A 32 19.06 -14.66 15.69
CA TRP A 32 19.28 -13.34 16.29
C TRP A 32 18.66 -13.31 17.69
N THR A 33 19.47 -13.54 18.72
CA THR A 33 18.99 -13.69 20.11
C THR A 33 19.10 -12.42 20.95
N ASP A 34 19.89 -11.43 20.50
CA ASP A 34 20.01 -10.12 21.16
C ASP A 34 18.86 -9.19 20.74
N VAL A 35 17.65 -9.64 21.06
CA VAL A 35 16.37 -8.97 20.74
C VAL A 35 15.67 -8.54 22.01
N VAL A 36 15.32 -7.26 22.11
CA VAL A 36 14.56 -6.68 23.22
C VAL A 36 13.21 -6.18 22.69
N LEU A 37 12.12 -6.70 23.24
CA LEU A 37 10.78 -6.18 22.99
C LEU A 37 10.34 -5.38 24.21
N LEU A 38 9.93 -4.13 23.98
CA LEU A 38 9.39 -3.23 25.00
C LEU A 38 7.89 -3.04 24.79
N GLU A 39 7.11 -3.33 25.83
CA GLU A 39 5.69 -3.06 25.88
C GLU A 39 5.39 -2.01 26.94
N ARG A 40 4.59 -1.00 26.58
CA ARG A 40 4.29 0.13 27.47
C ARG A 40 3.50 -0.28 28.72
N LYS A 41 2.65 -1.28 28.60
CA LYS A 41 1.78 -1.82 29.66
C LYS A 41 1.97 -3.34 29.78
N GLN A 42 1.01 -4.13 29.30
CA GLN A 42 1.04 -5.60 29.28
C GLN A 42 0.97 -6.09 27.83
N LEU A 43 1.52 -7.28 27.56
CA LEU A 43 1.39 -7.89 26.24
C LEU A 43 -0.08 -7.96 25.84
N THR A 44 -0.35 -7.69 24.57
CA THR A 44 -1.67 -7.72 23.91
C THR A 44 -2.65 -6.61 24.31
N CYS A 45 -2.34 -5.73 25.24
CA CYS A 45 -3.27 -4.75 25.84
C CYS A 45 -3.85 -3.71 24.85
N GLY A 46 -3.31 -3.59 23.64
CA GLY A 46 -3.86 -2.75 22.58
C GLY A 46 -4.98 -3.46 21.82
N THR A 47 -4.89 -3.51 20.48
CA THR A 47 -5.92 -4.11 19.60
C THR A 47 -5.95 -5.65 19.66
N THR A 48 -4.86 -6.32 20.01
CA THR A 48 -4.75 -7.78 19.91
C THR A 48 -5.77 -8.53 20.76
N TRP A 49 -6.03 -8.09 21.99
CA TRP A 49 -6.87 -8.84 22.94
C TRP A 49 -8.35 -8.90 22.54
N HIS A 50 -8.85 -7.86 21.87
CA HIS A 50 -10.26 -7.80 21.46
C HIS A 50 -10.48 -8.19 19.99
N ALA A 51 -9.45 -8.61 19.26
CA ALA A 51 -9.61 -9.03 17.88
C ALA A 51 -10.48 -10.30 17.78
N ALA A 52 -11.31 -10.39 16.74
CA ALA A 52 -12.21 -11.54 16.54
C ALA A 52 -11.48 -12.87 16.31
N GLY A 53 -10.24 -12.84 15.87
CA GLY A 53 -9.38 -14.02 15.72
C GLY A 53 -9.64 -14.87 14.49
N LEU A 54 -10.17 -14.29 13.42
CA LEU A 54 -10.35 -14.97 12.14
C LEU A 54 -8.99 -15.23 11.49
N VAL A 55 -8.82 -16.42 10.89
CA VAL A 55 -7.60 -16.83 10.18
C VAL A 55 -7.99 -17.28 8.78
N GLY A 56 -7.81 -16.40 7.80
CA GLY A 56 -8.12 -16.67 6.41
C GLY A 56 -6.88 -16.50 5.53
N GLN A 57 -6.79 -17.29 4.45
CA GLN A 57 -5.57 -17.38 3.64
C GLN A 57 -5.59 -16.53 2.39
N LEU A 58 -6.73 -16.48 1.67
CA LEU A 58 -6.82 -15.79 0.39
C LEU A 58 -6.67 -14.26 0.53
N ARG A 59 -5.79 -13.68 -0.28
CA ARG A 59 -5.56 -12.24 -0.41
C ARG A 59 -5.55 -11.84 -1.88
N ALA A 60 -5.54 -10.52 -2.14
CA ALA A 60 -5.59 -9.95 -3.48
C ALA A 60 -4.37 -10.29 -4.36
N SER A 61 -3.21 -10.59 -3.76
CA SER A 61 -1.99 -10.96 -4.50
C SER A 61 -1.42 -12.29 -4.00
N GLN A 62 -0.58 -12.91 -4.85
CA GLN A 62 0.04 -14.19 -4.51
C GLN A 62 0.95 -14.09 -3.28
N ASN A 63 1.77 -13.03 -3.19
CA ASN A 63 2.70 -12.87 -2.08
C ASN A 63 1.95 -12.64 -0.76
N MET A 64 0.91 -11.80 -0.76
CA MET A 64 0.08 -11.61 0.43
C MET A 64 -0.65 -12.91 0.82
N THR A 65 -1.08 -13.70 -0.15
CA THR A 65 -1.67 -15.04 0.11
C THR A 65 -0.64 -15.99 0.73
N ARG A 66 0.59 -16.02 0.24
CA ARG A 66 1.68 -16.81 0.85
C ARG A 66 1.97 -16.43 2.29
N LEU A 67 1.95 -15.13 2.61
CA LEU A 67 2.11 -14.65 3.99
C LEU A 67 0.97 -15.16 4.90
N ALA A 68 -0.26 -15.12 4.40
CA ALA A 68 -1.42 -15.63 5.14
C ALA A 68 -1.42 -17.15 5.28
N GLN A 69 -1.00 -17.89 4.24
CA GLN A 69 -0.79 -19.35 4.32
C GLN A 69 0.26 -19.69 5.38
N TYR A 70 1.42 -19.01 5.33
CA TYR A 70 2.46 -19.19 6.34
C TYR A 70 1.94 -18.94 7.76
N THR A 71 1.13 -17.91 7.95
CA THR A 71 0.52 -17.61 9.25
C THR A 71 -0.36 -18.77 9.72
N THR A 72 -1.20 -19.31 8.84
CA THR A 72 -2.08 -20.44 9.15
C THR A 72 -1.28 -21.69 9.52
N ASP A 73 -0.22 -21.99 8.75
CA ASP A 73 0.66 -23.13 9.00
C ASP A 73 1.41 -23.00 10.33
N LEU A 74 1.93 -21.80 10.61
CA LEU A 74 2.57 -21.50 11.89
C LEU A 74 1.63 -21.73 13.07
N PHE A 75 0.39 -21.19 13.01
CA PHE A 75 -0.55 -21.29 14.12
C PHE A 75 -0.96 -22.73 14.43
N ARG A 76 -0.94 -23.63 13.45
CA ARG A 76 -1.21 -25.07 13.64
C ARG A 76 -0.11 -25.78 14.43
N THR A 77 1.14 -25.31 14.32
CA THR A 77 2.29 -25.96 14.98
C THR A 77 2.71 -25.26 16.28
N LEU A 78 2.34 -24.01 16.43
CA LEU A 78 2.84 -23.11 17.47
C LEU A 78 2.60 -23.62 18.90
N GLU A 79 1.43 -24.23 19.16
CA GLU A 79 1.12 -24.83 20.46
C GLU A 79 2.08 -25.98 20.80
N THR A 80 2.34 -26.85 19.83
CA THR A 80 3.28 -27.98 20.02
C THR A 80 4.70 -27.48 20.23
N GLU A 81 5.11 -26.45 19.53
CA GLU A 81 6.46 -25.89 19.60
C GLU A 81 6.73 -25.15 20.92
N THR A 82 5.75 -24.40 21.40
CA THR A 82 5.94 -23.49 22.55
C THR A 82 5.38 -24.02 23.85
N GLY A 83 4.48 -24.99 23.79
CA GLY A 83 3.72 -25.49 24.94
C GLY A 83 2.66 -24.49 25.45
N GLN A 84 2.26 -23.51 24.64
CA GLN A 84 1.21 -22.54 24.93
C GLN A 84 0.04 -22.76 23.97
N ALA A 85 -1.15 -23.00 24.52
CA ALA A 85 -2.36 -23.16 23.71
C ALA A 85 -2.63 -21.87 22.92
N THR A 86 -3.10 -22.03 21.68
CA THR A 86 -3.45 -20.93 20.78
C THR A 86 -4.96 -20.85 20.52
N GLY A 87 -5.69 -21.91 20.83
CA GLY A 87 -7.10 -22.05 20.47
C GLY A 87 -7.34 -22.15 18.96
N MET A 88 -6.32 -22.49 18.17
CA MET A 88 -6.45 -22.62 16.70
C MET A 88 -7.43 -23.74 16.36
N LYS A 89 -8.46 -23.40 15.58
CA LYS A 89 -9.41 -24.31 14.99
C LYS A 89 -9.41 -24.13 13.47
N GLN A 90 -9.14 -25.20 12.74
CA GLN A 90 -9.21 -25.20 11.27
C GLN A 90 -10.60 -25.72 10.86
N ASN A 91 -11.60 -24.87 10.97
CA ASN A 91 -13.01 -25.18 10.74
C ASN A 91 -13.53 -24.61 9.40
N GLY A 92 -12.68 -24.02 8.59
CA GLY A 92 -13.02 -23.46 7.30
C GLY A 92 -13.63 -22.06 7.36
N SER A 93 -13.83 -21.48 6.18
CA SER A 93 -14.60 -20.24 6.02
C SER A 93 -15.51 -20.30 4.80
N VAL A 94 -16.70 -19.69 4.91
CA VAL A 94 -17.69 -19.55 3.85
C VAL A 94 -17.93 -18.07 3.61
N SER A 95 -17.73 -17.60 2.37
CA SER A 95 -18.16 -16.27 1.93
C SER A 95 -19.35 -16.40 0.99
N ILE A 96 -20.44 -15.66 1.23
CA ILE A 96 -21.66 -15.74 0.44
C ILE A 96 -21.84 -14.52 -0.44
N ALA A 97 -22.65 -14.66 -1.50
CA ALA A 97 -23.01 -13.60 -2.43
C ALA A 97 -24.53 -13.46 -2.52
N ARG A 98 -25.03 -12.22 -2.41
CA ARG A 98 -26.45 -11.87 -2.59
C ARG A 98 -26.72 -11.31 -3.99
N THR A 99 -25.69 -10.84 -4.68
CA THR A 99 -25.80 -10.19 -6.00
C THR A 99 -24.98 -10.91 -7.05
N PRO A 100 -25.36 -10.80 -8.36
CA PRO A 100 -24.57 -11.39 -9.44
C PRO A 100 -23.13 -10.84 -9.49
N GLY A 101 -22.93 -9.54 -9.19
CA GLY A 101 -21.61 -8.92 -9.16
C GLY A 101 -20.73 -9.50 -8.05
N ARG A 102 -21.29 -9.69 -6.84
CA ARG A 102 -20.57 -10.31 -5.72
C ARG A 102 -20.22 -11.75 -6.01
N LEU A 103 -21.15 -12.51 -6.61
CA LEU A 103 -20.85 -13.89 -6.99
C LEU A 103 -19.71 -13.95 -8.01
N GLU A 104 -19.70 -13.06 -9.01
CA GLU A 104 -18.61 -12.97 -9.98
C GLU A 104 -17.29 -12.64 -9.29
N GLU A 105 -17.27 -11.71 -8.33
CA GLU A 105 -16.09 -11.37 -7.53
C GLU A 105 -15.56 -12.60 -6.76
N LEU A 106 -16.43 -13.28 -6.04
CA LEU A 106 -16.04 -14.46 -5.26
C LEU A 106 -15.50 -15.60 -6.16
N VAL A 107 -16.13 -15.84 -7.32
CA VAL A 107 -15.66 -16.85 -8.29
C VAL A 107 -14.28 -16.48 -8.83
N ARG A 108 -14.04 -15.21 -9.17
CA ARG A 108 -12.70 -14.73 -9.59
C ARG A 108 -11.67 -14.91 -8.49
N GLY A 109 -12.04 -14.61 -7.24
CA GLY A 109 -11.22 -14.89 -6.06
C GLY A 109 -10.89 -16.37 -5.90
N ALA A 110 -11.88 -17.27 -6.11
CA ALA A 110 -11.67 -18.70 -6.06
C ALA A 110 -10.72 -19.20 -7.18
N ASP A 111 -10.84 -18.67 -8.38
CA ASP A 111 -9.91 -19.00 -9.46
C ASP A 111 -8.48 -18.52 -9.18
N MET A 112 -8.31 -17.34 -8.61
CA MET A 112 -7.02 -16.88 -8.11
C MET A 112 -6.47 -17.78 -7.00
N ALA A 113 -7.32 -18.19 -6.05
CA ALA A 113 -6.94 -19.08 -4.95
C ALA A 113 -6.36 -20.40 -5.47
N LYS A 114 -6.97 -21.00 -6.50
CA LYS A 114 -6.44 -22.22 -7.17
C LYS A 114 -5.05 -21.99 -7.76
N VAL A 115 -4.85 -20.85 -8.44
CA VAL A 115 -3.54 -20.48 -9.01
C VAL A 115 -2.49 -20.31 -7.90
N PHE A 116 -2.90 -19.78 -6.73
CA PHE A 116 -2.02 -19.60 -5.58
C PHE A 116 -1.81 -20.88 -4.75
N GLY A 117 -2.45 -21.99 -5.15
CA GLY A 117 -2.29 -23.29 -4.49
C GLY A 117 -3.15 -23.48 -3.25
N LEU A 118 -4.26 -22.73 -3.11
CA LEU A 118 -5.23 -22.93 -2.05
C LEU A 118 -6.30 -23.94 -2.43
N ASP A 119 -6.74 -24.74 -1.45
CA ASP A 119 -7.96 -25.52 -1.57
C ASP A 119 -9.16 -24.57 -1.48
N VAL A 120 -10.01 -24.59 -2.49
CA VAL A 120 -11.17 -23.70 -2.58
C VAL A 120 -12.28 -24.34 -3.40
N GLU A 121 -13.50 -24.16 -2.96
CA GLU A 121 -14.70 -24.64 -3.64
C GLU A 121 -15.68 -23.49 -3.89
N VAL A 122 -16.18 -23.39 -5.13
CA VAL A 122 -17.35 -22.57 -5.45
C VAL A 122 -18.59 -23.41 -5.17
N ILE A 123 -19.47 -22.93 -4.32
CA ILE A 123 -20.60 -23.70 -3.78
C ILE A 123 -21.93 -22.98 -4.08
N ASP A 124 -23.00 -23.76 -4.19
CA ASP A 124 -24.34 -23.22 -4.34
C ASP A 124 -24.98 -22.86 -2.98
N ALA A 125 -26.16 -22.23 -3.03
CA ALA A 125 -26.86 -21.81 -1.81
C ALA A 125 -27.24 -23.00 -0.89
N ALA A 126 -27.53 -24.18 -1.44
CA ALA A 126 -27.88 -25.37 -0.66
C ALA A 126 -26.66 -25.87 0.12
N GLU A 127 -25.49 -25.88 -0.51
CA GLU A 127 -24.23 -26.24 0.14
C GLU A 127 -23.80 -25.19 1.18
N CYS A 128 -24.01 -23.87 0.92
CA CYS A 128 -23.83 -22.83 1.93
C CYS A 128 -24.68 -23.11 3.18
N LYS A 129 -25.95 -23.49 2.99
CA LYS A 129 -26.86 -23.87 4.08
C LYS A 129 -26.42 -25.13 4.82
N ARG A 130 -25.87 -26.10 4.10
CA ARG A 130 -25.37 -27.36 4.72
C ARG A 130 -24.15 -27.05 5.62
N LEU A 131 -23.23 -26.24 5.16
CA LEU A 131 -22.05 -25.84 5.92
C LEU A 131 -22.39 -24.91 7.09
N TRP A 132 -23.39 -24.05 6.92
CA TRP A 132 -23.83 -23.11 7.94
C TRP A 132 -25.35 -23.20 8.18
N PRO A 133 -25.79 -24.18 8.98
CA PRO A 133 -27.21 -24.54 9.10
C PRO A 133 -28.13 -23.45 9.66
N LEU A 134 -27.57 -22.47 10.36
CA LEU A 134 -28.36 -21.37 10.94
C LEU A 134 -28.76 -20.29 9.93
N MET A 135 -28.10 -20.21 8.73
CA MET A 135 -28.37 -19.16 7.78
C MET A 135 -29.70 -19.31 7.03
N SER A 136 -30.33 -18.18 6.75
CA SER A 136 -31.37 -18.06 5.73
C SER A 136 -30.71 -17.92 4.36
N ILE A 137 -31.22 -18.60 3.33
CA ILE A 137 -30.63 -18.60 1.97
C ILE A 137 -31.59 -18.05 0.93
N HIS A 138 -32.63 -17.31 1.31
CA HIS A 138 -33.68 -16.85 0.39
C HIS A 138 -33.16 -15.93 -0.73
N ASP A 139 -32.06 -15.22 -0.50
CA ASP A 139 -31.39 -14.28 -1.41
C ASP A 139 -29.94 -14.70 -1.76
N VAL A 140 -29.46 -15.84 -1.24
CA VAL A 140 -28.12 -16.32 -1.50
C VAL A 140 -28.02 -16.94 -2.88
N MET A 141 -27.16 -16.39 -3.73
CA MET A 141 -26.89 -16.89 -5.08
C MET A 141 -25.87 -18.01 -5.12
N GLY A 142 -25.00 -18.09 -4.11
CA GLY A 142 -23.90 -19.05 -3.96
C GLY A 142 -22.83 -18.47 -3.06
N GLY A 143 -21.69 -19.13 -3.01
CA GLY A 143 -20.57 -18.73 -2.18
C GLY A 143 -19.27 -19.42 -2.53
N VAL A 144 -18.26 -19.14 -1.71
CA VAL A 144 -16.94 -19.76 -1.79
C VAL A 144 -16.58 -20.33 -0.42
N TYR A 145 -16.11 -21.58 -0.41
CA TYR A 145 -15.65 -22.29 0.77
C TYR A 145 -14.14 -22.51 0.70
N LEU A 146 -13.43 -22.12 1.76
CA LEU A 146 -12.01 -22.40 1.97
C LEU A 146 -11.86 -23.33 3.19
N PRO A 147 -11.65 -24.64 3.00
CA PRO A 147 -11.64 -25.62 4.08
C PRO A 147 -10.48 -25.46 5.07
N ASN A 148 -9.37 -24.87 4.62
CA ASN A 148 -8.14 -24.71 5.41
C ASN A 148 -8.07 -23.39 6.17
N ASP A 149 -9.06 -22.52 6.05
CA ASP A 149 -9.24 -21.35 6.90
C ASP A 149 -9.68 -21.75 8.32
N GLY A 150 -9.68 -20.81 9.25
CA GLY A 150 -10.10 -21.11 10.61
C GLY A 150 -10.18 -19.90 11.51
N GLN A 151 -9.98 -20.17 12.79
CA GLN A 151 -9.98 -19.14 13.84
C GLN A 151 -9.01 -19.49 14.96
N THR A 152 -8.58 -18.49 15.72
CA THR A 152 -7.67 -18.63 16.86
C THR A 152 -8.12 -17.74 18.02
N ASN A 153 -7.55 -17.95 19.21
CA ASN A 153 -7.61 -16.96 20.28
C ASN A 153 -6.42 -15.98 20.11
N PRO A 154 -6.67 -14.70 19.85
CA PRO A 154 -5.61 -13.74 19.55
C PRO A 154 -4.59 -13.54 20.68
N SER A 155 -5.06 -13.41 21.92
CA SER A 155 -4.19 -13.25 23.09
C SER A 155 -3.32 -14.46 23.36
N ASP A 156 -3.93 -15.67 23.31
CA ASP A 156 -3.20 -16.91 23.49
C ASP A 156 -2.16 -17.14 22.40
N THR A 157 -2.50 -16.82 21.15
CA THR A 157 -1.58 -16.92 20.01
C THR A 157 -0.41 -15.94 20.15
N ALA A 158 -0.67 -14.71 20.55
CA ALA A 158 0.40 -13.73 20.83
C ALA A 158 1.27 -14.18 22.01
N ALA A 159 0.67 -14.73 23.07
CA ALA A 159 1.41 -15.31 24.21
C ALA A 159 2.27 -16.51 23.78
N ALA A 160 1.78 -17.36 22.87
CA ALA A 160 2.56 -18.46 22.32
C ALA A 160 3.78 -17.97 21.52
N LEU A 161 3.61 -16.95 20.67
CA LEU A 161 4.73 -16.32 19.95
C LEU A 161 5.74 -15.69 20.91
N ALA A 162 5.27 -14.92 21.91
CA ALA A 162 6.13 -14.32 22.93
C ALA A 162 6.89 -15.38 23.74
N ARG A 163 6.22 -16.48 24.09
CA ARG A 163 6.86 -17.60 24.80
C ARG A 163 7.94 -18.28 23.96
N GLY A 164 7.64 -18.53 22.67
CA GLY A 164 8.63 -19.07 21.74
C GLY A 164 9.84 -18.17 21.57
N ALA A 165 9.63 -16.86 21.46
CA ALA A 165 10.71 -15.89 21.42
C ALA A 165 11.57 -15.90 22.69
N LYS A 166 10.95 -15.91 23.89
CA LYS A 166 11.66 -16.01 25.18
C LYS A 166 12.45 -17.31 25.30
N GLN A 167 11.89 -18.45 24.89
CA GLN A 167 12.57 -19.75 24.89
C GLN A 167 13.80 -19.76 23.98
N ALA A 168 13.77 -18.96 22.90
CA ALA A 168 14.87 -18.82 21.95
C ALA A 168 15.84 -17.67 22.30
N GLY A 169 15.64 -16.93 23.41
CA GLY A 169 16.60 -15.98 23.95
C GLY A 169 16.18 -14.51 23.91
N ALA A 170 15.01 -14.14 23.34
CA ALA A 170 14.54 -12.76 23.39
C ALA A 170 14.24 -12.28 24.82
N THR A 171 14.53 -11.02 25.08
CA THR A 171 14.13 -10.31 26.30
C THR A 171 12.84 -9.52 26.04
N ILE A 172 11.77 -9.85 26.74
CA ILE A 172 10.48 -9.15 26.65
C ILE A 172 10.23 -8.44 27.98
N ILE A 173 10.04 -7.12 27.94
CA ILE A 173 9.89 -6.25 29.11
C ILE A 173 8.58 -5.50 29.00
N GLU A 174 7.70 -5.72 29.96
CA GLU A 174 6.40 -5.07 30.07
C GLU A 174 6.45 -3.90 31.06
N GLY A 175 5.52 -2.93 30.93
CA GLY A 175 5.43 -1.75 31.78
C GLY A 175 6.52 -0.69 31.52
N VAL A 176 7.09 -0.69 30.30
CA VAL A 176 8.16 0.24 29.90
C VAL A 176 7.79 0.96 28.61
N PRO A 177 7.15 2.14 28.70
CA PRO A 177 6.87 2.96 27.55
C PRO A 177 8.16 3.53 26.94
N VAL A 178 8.28 3.44 25.62
CA VAL A 178 9.30 4.18 24.87
C VAL A 178 8.88 5.64 24.78
N THR A 179 9.75 6.55 25.21
CA THR A 179 9.52 8.00 25.24
C THR A 179 10.29 8.75 24.15
N GLY A 180 11.20 8.06 23.43
CA GLY A 180 11.94 8.64 22.32
C GLY A 180 12.74 7.62 21.54
N VAL A 181 13.09 7.98 20.31
CA VAL A 181 14.00 7.23 19.45
C VAL A 181 15.29 8.04 19.25
N THR A 182 16.43 7.44 19.50
CA THR A 182 17.72 8.11 19.30
C THR A 182 18.12 8.02 17.84
N VAL A 183 18.28 9.17 17.18
CA VAL A 183 18.72 9.25 15.78
C VAL A 183 20.05 9.99 15.71
N ARG A 184 21.04 9.42 15.02
CA ARG A 184 22.36 10.02 14.76
C ARG A 184 22.72 9.84 13.28
N ASN A 185 23.12 10.90 12.60
CA ASN A 185 23.51 10.88 11.17
C ASN A 185 22.47 10.19 10.24
N GLY A 186 21.17 10.50 10.45
CA GLY A 186 20.09 9.91 9.64
C GLY A 186 19.87 8.40 9.88
N ARG A 187 20.30 7.86 11.05
CA ARG A 187 20.17 6.45 11.43
C ARG A 187 19.59 6.32 12.83
N ALA A 188 18.59 5.46 13.01
CA ALA A 188 18.15 5.05 14.33
C ALA A 188 19.24 4.23 15.01
N CYS A 189 19.53 4.54 16.28
CA CYS A 189 20.58 3.89 17.05
C CYS A 189 20.19 3.59 18.51
N GLY A 190 18.90 3.56 18.82
CA GLY A 190 18.39 3.15 20.11
C GLY A 190 17.09 3.84 20.50
N VAL A 191 16.65 3.57 21.72
CA VAL A 191 15.42 4.13 22.30
C VAL A 191 15.68 4.70 23.70
N THR A 192 14.84 5.63 24.11
CA THR A 192 14.80 6.18 25.46
C THR A 192 13.49 5.82 26.15
N THR A 193 13.55 5.60 27.46
CA THR A 193 12.42 5.31 28.34
C THR A 193 12.62 6.02 29.67
N ASP A 194 11.62 6.08 30.52
CA ASP A 194 11.75 6.62 31.88
C ASP A 194 12.68 5.77 32.78
N ALA A 195 12.90 4.49 32.43
CA ALA A 195 13.79 3.58 33.15
C ALA A 195 15.23 3.61 32.65
N GLY A 196 15.54 4.34 31.57
CA GLY A 196 16.86 4.44 30.94
C GLY A 196 16.82 4.36 29.43
N SER A 197 17.98 4.17 28.80
CA SER A 197 18.12 4.09 27.34
C SER A 197 18.72 2.76 26.92
N ILE A 198 18.38 2.28 25.75
CA ILE A 198 18.94 1.09 25.09
C ILE A 198 19.57 1.52 23.77
N GLU A 199 20.86 1.30 23.58
CA GLU A 199 21.50 1.41 22.26
C GLU A 199 21.09 0.21 21.39
N ALA A 200 20.77 0.45 20.11
CA ALA A 200 20.35 -0.62 19.22
C ALA A 200 20.88 -0.43 17.79
N GLU A 201 21.16 -1.53 17.11
CA GLU A 201 21.44 -1.50 15.67
C GLU A 201 20.18 -1.21 14.87
N TYR A 202 19.06 -1.83 15.25
CA TYR A 202 17.76 -1.70 14.60
C TYR A 202 16.67 -1.36 15.61
N VAL A 203 15.76 -0.47 15.21
CA VAL A 203 14.56 -0.13 15.98
C VAL A 203 13.34 -0.46 15.11
N VAL A 204 12.40 -1.23 15.66
CA VAL A 204 11.21 -1.64 14.92
C VAL A 204 9.95 -1.17 15.63
N ASN A 205 9.14 -0.41 14.93
CA ASN A 205 7.88 0.14 15.39
C ASN A 205 6.73 -0.84 15.08
N CYS A 206 6.29 -1.58 16.11
CA CYS A 206 5.14 -2.48 16.09
C CYS A 206 4.02 -1.98 17.04
N ALA A 207 3.92 -0.66 17.25
CA ALA A 207 3.11 -0.07 18.31
C ALA A 207 1.61 0.06 17.97
N GLY A 208 1.09 -0.67 16.96
CA GLY A 208 -0.34 -0.70 16.61
C GLY A 208 -0.90 0.70 16.35
N MET A 209 -1.97 1.09 17.02
CA MET A 209 -2.58 2.41 16.85
C MET A 209 -1.72 3.58 17.36
N TRP A 210 -0.71 3.33 18.20
CA TRP A 210 0.30 4.32 18.64
C TRP A 210 1.50 4.43 17.70
N ALA A 211 1.57 3.63 16.63
CA ALA A 211 2.74 3.59 15.75
C ALA A 211 3.02 4.94 15.06
N ARG A 212 1.98 5.75 14.83
CA ARG A 212 2.14 7.11 14.31
C ARG A 212 2.92 8.01 15.27
N ASP A 213 2.64 7.93 16.57
CA ASP A 213 3.32 8.75 17.56
C ASP A 213 4.75 8.28 17.82
N VAL A 214 4.98 6.96 17.83
CA VAL A 214 6.34 6.38 17.84
C VAL A 214 7.13 6.81 16.59
N GLY A 215 6.50 6.82 15.41
CA GLY A 215 7.12 7.34 14.19
C GLY A 215 7.57 8.80 14.33
N LYS A 216 6.72 9.67 14.89
CA LYS A 216 7.07 11.08 15.15
C LYS A 216 8.30 11.25 16.04
N MET A 217 8.51 10.37 17.04
CA MET A 217 9.72 10.38 17.89
C MET A 217 11.00 10.20 17.09
N ALA A 218 10.92 9.54 15.94
CA ALA A 218 12.02 9.27 15.02
C ALA A 218 12.06 10.23 13.81
N GLY A 219 11.06 11.10 13.66
CA GLY A 219 10.89 11.92 12.45
C GLY A 219 10.37 11.14 11.24
N VAL A 220 9.70 10.00 11.46
CA VAL A 220 9.17 9.10 10.44
C VAL A 220 7.67 9.30 10.30
N ASN A 221 7.20 9.39 9.06
CA ASN A 221 5.78 9.44 8.74
C ASN A 221 5.18 8.03 8.71
N VAL A 222 4.29 7.74 9.66
CA VAL A 222 3.52 6.48 9.73
C VAL A 222 2.04 6.83 9.58
N PRO A 223 1.51 6.88 8.36
CA PRO A 223 0.14 7.34 8.10
C PRO A 223 -0.88 6.27 8.46
N LEU A 224 -1.38 6.33 9.69
CA LEU A 224 -2.49 5.53 10.18
C LEU A 224 -3.33 6.33 11.17
N HIS A 225 -4.57 5.92 11.36
CA HIS A 225 -5.46 6.50 12.36
C HIS A 225 -6.36 5.43 12.97
N ALA A 226 -6.78 5.64 14.21
CA ALA A 226 -7.70 4.71 14.87
C ALA A 226 -9.15 4.99 14.48
N ALA A 227 -9.96 3.93 14.39
CA ALA A 227 -11.41 4.00 14.27
C ALA A 227 -12.07 3.03 15.25
N GLU A 228 -13.27 3.37 15.67
CA GLU A 228 -14.15 2.44 16.37
C GLU A 228 -14.42 1.23 15.51
N HIS A 229 -14.49 0.04 16.10
CA HIS A 229 -14.81 -1.19 15.40
C HIS A 229 -15.62 -2.14 16.28
N PHE A 230 -16.70 -2.69 15.74
CA PHE A 230 -17.75 -3.28 16.53
C PHE A 230 -17.91 -4.78 16.29
N TYR A 231 -18.21 -5.48 17.36
CA TYR A 231 -18.83 -6.80 17.30
C TYR A 231 -19.66 -7.08 18.57
N ILE A 232 -20.58 -8.01 18.46
CA ILE A 232 -21.33 -8.54 19.61
C ILE A 232 -21.00 -10.00 19.84
N VAL A 233 -21.14 -10.43 21.09
CA VAL A 233 -21.14 -11.83 21.49
C VAL A 233 -22.53 -12.17 22.04
N THR A 234 -23.17 -13.21 21.49
CA THR A 234 -24.51 -13.62 21.91
C THR A 234 -24.48 -14.38 23.23
N GLU A 235 -25.63 -14.53 23.88
CA GLU A 235 -25.83 -15.62 24.82
C GLU A 235 -25.63 -16.97 24.13
N PRO A 236 -25.45 -18.09 24.89
CA PRO A 236 -25.27 -19.41 24.32
C PRO A 236 -26.40 -19.79 23.34
N VAL A 237 -26.01 -20.19 22.13
CA VAL A 237 -26.94 -20.64 21.08
C VAL A 237 -27.12 -22.13 21.21
N ARG A 238 -28.38 -22.55 21.33
CA ARG A 238 -28.72 -23.96 21.49
C ARG A 238 -28.28 -24.78 20.27
N ASP A 239 -27.65 -25.92 20.53
CA ASP A 239 -27.20 -26.90 19.52
C ASP A 239 -26.23 -26.29 18.47
N LEU A 240 -25.47 -25.23 18.82
CA LEU A 240 -24.48 -24.63 17.93
C LEU A 240 -23.34 -25.63 17.66
N PRO A 241 -23.05 -25.97 16.38
CA PRO A 241 -21.94 -26.86 16.06
C PRO A 241 -20.59 -26.21 16.45
N PRO A 242 -19.72 -26.89 17.23
CA PRO A 242 -18.44 -26.34 17.66
C PRO A 242 -17.41 -26.21 16.51
N THR A 243 -17.72 -26.83 15.36
CA THR A 243 -16.89 -26.79 14.13
C THR A 243 -17.54 -25.96 13.04
N LEU A 244 -18.45 -25.03 13.42
CA LEU A 244 -19.11 -24.15 12.47
C LEU A 244 -18.04 -23.30 11.74
N PRO A 245 -18.01 -23.28 10.39
CA PRO A 245 -17.09 -22.42 9.64
C PRO A 245 -17.30 -20.94 9.96
N VAL A 246 -16.24 -20.16 9.87
CA VAL A 246 -16.37 -18.69 9.83
C VAL A 246 -17.23 -18.32 8.62
N MET A 247 -18.27 -17.53 8.80
CA MET A 247 -19.10 -17.05 7.70
C MET A 247 -18.88 -15.56 7.46
N ARG A 248 -18.85 -15.16 6.20
CA ARG A 248 -18.78 -13.77 5.76
C ARG A 248 -19.91 -13.49 4.78
N ASP A 249 -20.63 -12.41 5.03
CA ASP A 249 -21.60 -11.83 4.11
C ASP A 249 -21.18 -10.40 3.77
N PRO A 250 -20.32 -10.22 2.75
CA PRO A 250 -19.82 -8.89 2.40
C PRO A 250 -20.89 -7.91 1.93
N ASP A 251 -21.97 -8.42 1.31
CA ASP A 251 -23.09 -7.57 0.88
C ASP A 251 -23.91 -7.04 2.07
N GLY A 252 -23.88 -7.74 3.22
CA GLY A 252 -24.45 -7.30 4.48
C GLY A 252 -23.43 -6.67 5.44
N CYS A 253 -22.18 -6.51 5.02
CA CYS A 253 -21.09 -5.96 5.83
C CYS A 253 -20.83 -6.71 7.14
N VAL A 254 -21.14 -8.00 7.24
CA VAL A 254 -21.16 -8.76 8.50
C VAL A 254 -20.41 -10.08 8.39
N TYR A 255 -19.82 -10.52 9.51
CA TYR A 255 -19.23 -11.84 9.66
C TYR A 255 -19.66 -12.52 10.97
N TRP A 256 -19.60 -13.85 10.98
CA TRP A 256 -19.96 -14.69 12.14
C TRP A 256 -18.86 -15.69 12.44
N LYS A 257 -18.66 -15.92 13.74
CA LYS A 257 -17.71 -16.91 14.24
C LYS A 257 -18.34 -17.66 15.44
N GLU A 258 -18.18 -18.98 15.49
CA GLU A 258 -18.48 -19.75 16.70
C GLU A 258 -17.47 -19.39 17.81
N ASP A 259 -17.97 -19.13 19.01
CA ASP A 259 -17.15 -18.76 20.18
C ASP A 259 -17.64 -19.44 21.45
N ALA A 260 -17.13 -20.63 21.71
CA ALA A 260 -17.48 -21.45 22.90
C ALA A 260 -19.00 -21.60 23.14
N GLY A 261 -19.72 -22.03 22.10
CA GLY A 261 -21.16 -22.20 22.13
C GLY A 261 -21.99 -20.95 21.97
N LYS A 262 -21.36 -19.83 21.65
CA LYS A 262 -21.95 -18.52 21.33
C LYS A 262 -21.60 -18.11 19.91
N LEU A 263 -22.27 -17.13 19.35
CA LEU A 263 -21.88 -16.47 18.11
C LEU A 263 -21.23 -15.11 18.41
N LEU A 264 -20.05 -14.90 17.86
CA LEU A 264 -19.47 -13.59 17.70
C LEU A 264 -19.89 -13.06 16.33
N ILE A 265 -20.44 -11.86 16.28
CA ILE A 265 -20.96 -11.20 15.07
C ILE A 265 -20.33 -9.83 14.97
N GLY A 266 -19.50 -9.63 13.96
CA GLY A 266 -18.81 -8.36 13.73
C GLY A 266 -19.15 -7.78 12.37
N CYS A 267 -18.73 -6.55 12.14
CA CYS A 267 -19.07 -5.80 10.93
C CYS A 267 -17.86 -5.12 10.31
N PHE A 268 -18.03 -4.71 9.05
CA PHE A 268 -17.17 -3.78 8.34
C PHE A 268 -18.06 -2.72 7.73
N GLU A 269 -18.45 -1.76 8.56
CA GLU A 269 -19.40 -0.71 8.22
C GLU A 269 -18.84 0.20 7.12
N PRO A 270 -19.68 0.61 6.13
CA PRO A 270 -19.23 1.45 5.01
C PRO A 270 -18.79 2.85 5.42
N VAL A 271 -19.25 3.34 6.57
CA VAL A 271 -18.91 4.66 7.11
C VAL A 271 -18.41 4.47 8.54
N ALA A 272 -17.11 4.48 8.71
CA ALA A 272 -16.49 4.27 10.02
C ALA A 272 -16.47 5.56 10.88
N LYS A 273 -16.24 5.39 12.16
CA LYS A 273 -16.07 6.48 13.14
C LYS A 273 -14.60 6.60 13.56
N PRO A 274 -13.83 7.56 13.01
CA PRO A 274 -12.47 7.85 13.49
C PRO A 274 -12.47 8.19 14.98
N TRP A 275 -11.49 7.65 15.71
CA TRP A 275 -11.34 7.84 17.15
C TRP A 275 -9.94 8.28 17.52
N GLY A 276 -9.80 9.01 18.66
CA GLY A 276 -8.50 9.44 19.17
C GLY A 276 -7.86 10.56 18.34
N MET A 277 -8.67 11.46 17.75
CA MET A 277 -8.15 12.60 16.98
C MET A 277 -7.26 13.53 17.80
N ASP A 278 -7.55 13.68 19.09
CA ASP A 278 -6.78 14.49 20.05
C ASP A 278 -5.70 13.69 20.79
N GLY A 279 -5.46 12.45 20.37
CA GLY A 279 -4.57 11.47 20.98
C GLY A 279 -5.32 10.34 21.68
N ILE A 280 -4.63 9.21 21.83
CA ILE A 280 -5.15 8.05 22.57
C ILE A 280 -4.78 8.25 24.04
N PRO A 281 -5.73 8.05 25.01
CA PRO A 281 -5.42 8.19 26.43
C PRO A 281 -4.24 7.30 26.87
N ASP A 282 -3.38 7.84 27.74
CA ASP A 282 -2.18 7.13 28.22
C ASP A 282 -2.49 5.89 29.05
N ASP A 283 -3.66 5.87 29.69
CA ASP A 283 -4.17 4.76 30.50
C ASP A 283 -4.99 3.73 29.72
N PHE A 284 -5.20 3.93 28.41
CA PHE A 284 -5.93 3.00 27.56
C PHE A 284 -5.20 1.66 27.47
N GLU A 285 -5.70 0.65 28.19
CA GLU A 285 -5.11 -0.68 28.35
C GLU A 285 -6.20 -1.72 28.63
N PHE A 286 -6.36 -2.73 27.79
CA PHE A 286 -7.46 -3.69 27.85
C PHE A 286 -8.82 -2.99 28.00
N ASP A 287 -8.96 -1.90 27.31
CA ASP A 287 -10.10 -1.00 27.42
C ASP A 287 -10.94 -1.03 26.14
N GLU A 288 -12.18 -0.64 26.26
CA GLU A 288 -13.15 -0.57 25.18
C GLU A 288 -13.88 0.79 25.21
N LEU A 289 -14.43 1.16 24.06
CA LEU A 289 -15.21 2.39 23.93
C LEU A 289 -16.68 2.14 24.31
N PRO A 290 -17.47 3.19 24.57
CA PRO A 290 -18.89 3.04 24.85
C PRO A 290 -19.62 2.26 23.76
N GLU A 291 -20.62 1.49 24.14
CA GLU A 291 -21.51 0.79 23.22
C GLU A 291 -22.23 1.79 22.29
N ASP A 292 -22.27 1.48 21.00
CA ASP A 292 -22.94 2.30 19.98
C ASP A 292 -23.94 1.46 19.19
N TYR A 293 -25.09 1.20 19.83
CA TYR A 293 -26.15 0.44 19.20
C TYR A 293 -26.75 1.14 17.99
N ASP A 294 -26.86 2.47 18.01
CA ASP A 294 -27.45 3.22 16.90
C ASP A 294 -26.64 3.04 15.61
N HIS A 295 -25.32 2.97 15.73
CA HIS A 295 -24.43 2.73 14.60
C HIS A 295 -24.44 1.28 14.14
N PHE A 296 -24.55 0.33 15.06
CA PHE A 296 -24.53 -1.10 14.78
C PHE A 296 -25.91 -1.66 14.37
N GLU A 297 -27.01 -1.03 14.76
CA GLU A 297 -28.38 -1.54 14.55
C GLU A 297 -28.69 -1.93 13.09
N PRO A 298 -28.37 -1.12 12.06
CA PRO A 298 -28.66 -1.49 10.67
C PRO A 298 -27.99 -2.80 10.27
N ILE A 299 -26.76 -3.02 10.72
CA ILE A 299 -25.99 -4.24 10.42
C ILE A 299 -26.52 -5.42 11.25
N LEU A 300 -26.89 -5.19 12.49
CA LEU A 300 -27.51 -6.22 13.35
C LEU A 300 -28.84 -6.69 12.77
N MET A 301 -29.67 -5.78 12.24
CA MET A 301 -30.94 -6.15 11.59
C MET A 301 -30.69 -7.03 10.36
N ASP A 302 -29.70 -6.69 9.53
CA ASP A 302 -29.32 -7.51 8.38
C ASP A 302 -28.74 -8.86 8.81
N ALA A 303 -27.93 -8.87 9.88
CA ALA A 303 -27.43 -10.12 10.47
C ALA A 303 -28.57 -11.04 10.99
N MET A 304 -29.62 -10.47 11.58
CA MET A 304 -30.80 -11.20 12.04
C MET A 304 -31.62 -11.78 10.87
N GLU A 305 -31.73 -11.07 9.77
CA GLU A 305 -32.34 -11.60 8.55
C GLU A 305 -31.54 -12.78 7.99
N ARG A 306 -30.21 -12.69 7.99
CA ARG A 306 -29.31 -13.78 7.58
C ARG A 306 -29.34 -14.97 8.53
N ALA A 307 -29.38 -14.74 9.83
CA ALA A 307 -29.39 -15.78 10.85
C ALA A 307 -30.56 -15.56 11.83
N PRO A 308 -31.78 -16.02 11.48
CA PRO A 308 -33.02 -15.76 12.26
C PRO A 308 -32.97 -16.19 13.73
N ILE A 309 -32.09 -17.10 14.09
CA ILE A 309 -31.87 -17.50 15.49
C ILE A 309 -31.47 -16.33 16.40
N LEU A 310 -30.88 -15.26 15.82
CA LEU A 310 -30.47 -14.10 16.56
C LEU A 310 -31.64 -13.31 17.12
N ALA A 311 -32.82 -13.38 16.50
CA ALA A 311 -34.03 -12.72 17.01
C ALA A 311 -34.51 -13.33 18.36
N GLU A 312 -34.07 -14.56 18.66
CA GLU A 312 -34.43 -15.28 19.90
C GLU A 312 -33.25 -15.38 20.87
N THR A 313 -32.07 -14.84 20.50
CA THR A 313 -30.83 -14.92 21.27
C THR A 313 -30.44 -13.57 21.83
N GLY A 314 -30.22 -13.50 23.15
CA GLY A 314 -29.78 -12.25 23.80
C GLY A 314 -28.35 -11.88 23.43
N ILE A 315 -28.03 -10.59 23.54
CA ILE A 315 -26.66 -10.07 23.45
C ILE A 315 -26.05 -10.17 24.84
N ARG A 316 -24.93 -10.89 24.97
CA ARG A 316 -24.18 -11.00 26.22
C ARG A 316 -23.20 -9.83 26.38
N GLN A 317 -22.56 -9.42 25.29
CA GLN A 317 -21.55 -8.38 25.29
C GLN A 317 -21.58 -7.65 23.95
N PHE A 318 -21.46 -6.33 24.02
CA PHE A 318 -21.16 -5.46 22.90
C PHE A 318 -19.71 -5.02 23.03
N PHE A 319 -18.94 -5.20 21.99
CA PHE A 319 -17.57 -4.68 21.92
C PHE A 319 -17.51 -3.50 20.97
N ASN A 320 -16.89 -2.40 21.44
CA ASN A 320 -16.43 -1.31 20.62
C ASN A 320 -14.94 -1.13 20.89
N GLY A 321 -14.13 -1.79 20.08
CA GLY A 321 -12.68 -1.83 20.21
C GLY A 321 -11.98 -1.02 19.12
N PRO A 322 -11.16 0.00 19.46
CA PRO A 322 -10.50 0.80 18.43
C PRO A 322 -9.38 0.01 17.74
N GLU A 323 -9.35 0.11 16.41
CA GLU A 323 -8.32 -0.48 15.56
C GLU A 323 -7.65 0.57 14.66
N SER A 324 -6.48 0.25 14.08
CA SER A 324 -5.72 1.18 13.24
C SER A 324 -5.90 0.90 11.76
N PHE A 325 -6.20 1.96 11.01
CA PHE A 325 -6.42 1.95 9.56
C PHE A 325 -5.46 2.87 8.84
N THR A 326 -5.01 2.45 7.66
CA THR A 326 -4.16 3.22 6.76
C THR A 326 -5.00 3.89 5.68
N PRO A 327 -4.48 4.94 5.01
CA PRO A 327 -5.26 5.67 4.01
C PRO A 327 -5.61 4.88 2.74
N ASP A 328 -4.93 3.77 2.48
CA ASP A 328 -5.06 2.95 1.27
C ASP A 328 -5.51 1.51 1.56
N ASP A 329 -5.93 1.23 2.78
CA ASP A 329 -6.36 -0.10 3.26
C ASP A 329 -5.28 -1.19 3.13
N ARG A 330 -4.00 -0.80 3.08
CA ARG A 330 -2.84 -1.70 3.05
C ARG A 330 -1.95 -1.43 4.25
N TYR A 331 -1.59 -2.47 5.01
CA TYR A 331 -0.73 -2.26 6.18
C TYR A 331 0.67 -1.73 5.79
N LEU A 332 1.39 -1.20 6.77
CA LEU A 332 2.71 -0.59 6.59
C LEU A 332 3.76 -1.57 7.09
N LEU A 333 4.66 -2.00 6.20
CA LEU A 333 5.73 -2.95 6.49
C LEU A 333 7.03 -2.50 5.85
N GLY A 334 8.16 -2.69 6.53
CA GLY A 334 9.50 -2.48 5.98
C GLY A 334 10.25 -1.27 6.51
N PRO A 335 11.38 -0.89 5.87
CA PRO A 335 12.23 0.21 6.30
C PRO A 335 11.58 1.57 6.07
N ALA A 336 11.71 2.48 7.03
CA ALA A 336 11.25 3.85 6.90
C ALA A 336 12.05 4.60 5.83
N PRO A 337 11.39 5.41 4.98
CA PRO A 337 12.08 6.16 3.93
C PRO A 337 12.96 7.32 4.48
N GLU A 338 12.64 7.86 5.66
CA GLU A 338 13.27 9.06 6.20
C GLU A 338 14.60 8.79 6.91
N ILE A 339 14.73 7.62 7.56
CA ILE A 339 15.91 7.26 8.34
C ILE A 339 16.28 5.80 8.20
N ARG A 340 17.58 5.51 8.26
CA ARG A 340 18.09 4.13 8.21
C ARG A 340 17.85 3.40 9.54
N ASN A 341 17.78 2.07 9.49
CA ASN A 341 17.69 1.17 10.65
C ASN A 341 16.44 1.35 11.52
N PHE A 342 15.42 2.02 10.98
CA PHE A 342 14.10 2.11 11.57
C PHE A 342 13.11 1.40 10.66
N TYR A 343 12.44 0.39 11.21
CA TYR A 343 11.45 -0.40 10.49
C TYR A 343 10.06 -0.20 11.10
N VAL A 344 9.04 -0.42 10.30
CA VAL A 344 7.64 -0.29 10.71
C VAL A 344 6.88 -1.58 10.37
N ALA A 345 6.00 -1.99 11.28
CA ALA A 345 4.99 -3.02 11.04
C ALA A 345 3.72 -2.63 11.80
N ALA A 346 2.82 -1.89 11.15
CA ALA A 346 1.64 -1.29 11.77
C ALA A 346 0.50 -1.04 10.77
N GLY A 347 -0.68 -0.64 11.27
CA GLY A 347 -1.83 -0.29 10.43
C GLY A 347 -2.42 -1.50 9.71
N PHE A 348 -2.67 -2.59 10.41
CA PHE A 348 -3.08 -3.85 9.79
C PHE A 348 -4.56 -3.93 9.38
N ASN A 349 -5.32 -2.84 9.45
CA ASN A 349 -6.66 -2.73 8.88
C ASN A 349 -7.56 -3.94 9.22
N SER A 350 -7.67 -4.29 10.50
CA SER A 350 -8.43 -5.45 11.04
C SER A 350 -8.01 -6.85 10.53
N ILE A 351 -6.92 -6.97 9.76
CA ILE A 351 -6.39 -8.27 9.31
C ILE A 351 -5.09 -8.68 10.03
N GLY A 352 -4.77 -8.04 11.15
CA GLY A 352 -3.50 -8.23 11.86
C GLY A 352 -3.27 -9.66 12.35
N ILE A 353 -4.30 -10.33 12.87
CA ILE A 353 -4.16 -11.70 13.38
C ILE A 353 -3.74 -12.65 12.26
N GLN A 354 -4.49 -12.66 11.17
CA GLN A 354 -4.25 -13.55 10.03
C GLN A 354 -3.01 -13.18 9.18
N SER A 355 -2.44 -12.01 9.39
CA SER A 355 -1.22 -11.54 8.70
C SER A 355 0.04 -11.67 9.55
N SER A 356 -0.09 -11.79 10.88
CA SER A 356 1.00 -11.61 11.83
C SER A 356 2.17 -12.58 11.65
N GLY A 357 1.90 -13.87 11.39
CA GLY A 357 2.96 -14.86 11.19
C GLY A 357 3.82 -14.53 9.98
N GLY A 358 3.17 -14.30 8.82
CA GLY A 358 3.85 -13.97 7.58
C GLY A 358 4.56 -12.61 7.65
N ALA A 359 3.89 -11.58 8.17
CA ALA A 359 4.48 -10.25 8.31
C ALA A 359 5.71 -10.26 9.22
N GLY A 360 5.64 -10.94 10.38
CA GLY A 360 6.79 -11.10 11.27
C GLY A 360 7.95 -11.85 10.63
N LYS A 361 7.64 -12.90 9.84
CA LYS A 361 8.66 -13.69 9.10
C LYS A 361 9.37 -12.85 8.06
N VAL A 362 8.64 -12.23 7.14
CA VAL A 362 9.25 -11.46 6.05
C VAL A 362 9.98 -10.22 6.56
N LEU A 363 9.50 -9.59 7.64
CA LEU A 363 10.20 -8.46 8.26
C LEU A 363 11.49 -8.88 8.94
N ALA A 364 11.50 -10.05 9.61
CA ALA A 364 12.72 -10.61 10.19
C ALA A 364 13.76 -10.89 9.09
N ASP A 365 13.34 -11.55 8.00
CA ASP A 365 14.22 -11.80 6.84
C ASP A 365 14.74 -10.48 6.25
N TRP A 366 13.86 -9.49 6.08
CA TRP A 366 14.25 -8.18 5.53
C TRP A 366 15.30 -7.45 6.38
N ILE A 367 15.13 -7.49 7.72
CA ILE A 367 16.12 -6.90 8.64
C ILE A 367 17.46 -7.64 8.59
N ILE A 368 17.42 -8.98 8.49
CA ILE A 368 18.62 -9.84 8.49
C ILE A 368 19.38 -9.70 7.16
N ASP A 369 18.67 -9.75 6.05
CA ASP A 369 19.24 -9.80 4.71
C ASP A 369 19.47 -8.39 4.11
N GLY A 370 18.88 -7.36 4.70
CA GLY A 370 18.97 -5.96 4.22
C GLY A 370 18.06 -5.64 3.02
N HIS A 371 17.27 -6.59 2.55
CA HIS A 371 16.33 -6.43 1.42
C HIS A 371 15.06 -7.26 1.64
N ALA A 372 13.98 -6.92 0.94
CA ALA A 372 12.76 -7.70 0.97
C ALA A 372 12.99 -9.12 0.44
N PRO A 373 12.43 -10.17 1.08
CA PRO A 373 12.56 -11.55 0.62
C PRO A 373 11.70 -11.89 -0.61
N ALA A 374 10.76 -11.03 -0.95
CA ALA A 374 9.85 -11.14 -2.09
C ALA A 374 9.31 -9.76 -2.45
N ASP A 375 8.56 -9.64 -3.55
CA ASP A 375 7.81 -8.42 -3.83
C ASP A 375 6.77 -8.17 -2.72
N LEU A 376 7.03 -7.13 -1.93
CA LEU A 376 6.18 -6.65 -0.83
C LEU A 376 5.68 -5.21 -1.11
N TRP A 377 5.74 -4.75 -2.36
CA TRP A 377 5.36 -3.38 -2.72
C TRP A 377 3.96 -3.00 -2.25
N ASP A 378 3.02 -3.93 -2.30
CA ASP A 378 1.66 -3.70 -1.81
C ASP A 378 1.59 -3.14 -0.38
N VAL A 379 2.55 -3.51 0.47
CA VAL A 379 2.58 -3.16 1.90
C VAL A 379 3.83 -2.39 2.32
N ASP A 380 4.77 -2.12 1.41
CA ASP A 380 5.98 -1.37 1.69
C ASP A 380 5.65 0.05 2.14
N ILE A 381 6.13 0.45 3.34
CA ILE A 381 5.89 1.80 3.87
C ILE A 381 6.43 2.91 2.95
N ARG A 382 7.43 2.62 2.11
CA ARG A 382 8.02 3.57 1.17
C ARG A 382 7.09 3.97 0.01
N ARG A 383 5.87 3.36 -0.08
CA ARG A 383 4.83 3.78 -1.03
C ARG A 383 4.10 5.06 -0.62
N VAL A 384 4.19 5.43 0.68
CA VAL A 384 3.46 6.59 1.21
C VAL A 384 4.29 7.87 1.15
N VAL A 385 3.62 8.98 0.94
CA VAL A 385 4.26 10.31 0.84
C VAL A 385 3.92 11.17 2.07
N PRO A 386 4.75 12.15 2.42
CA PRO A 386 4.64 12.87 3.70
C PRO A 386 3.27 13.51 4.00
N PHE A 387 2.55 14.05 3.00
CA PHE A 387 1.25 14.68 3.24
C PHE A 387 0.18 13.70 3.76
N GLN A 388 0.31 12.41 3.47
CA GLN A 388 -0.65 11.38 3.90
C GLN A 388 -0.67 11.20 5.44
N GLY A 389 0.32 11.73 6.14
CA GLY A 389 0.30 11.88 7.61
C GLY A 389 -0.55 13.05 8.13
N ASN A 390 -1.18 13.86 7.26
CA ASN A 390 -2.04 14.97 7.67
C ASN A 390 -3.29 14.48 8.43
N ALA A 391 -3.63 15.13 9.55
CA ALA A 391 -4.71 14.68 10.42
C ALA A 391 -6.07 14.63 9.71
N LYS A 392 -6.42 15.68 8.94
CA LYS A 392 -7.67 15.72 8.18
C LYS A 392 -7.73 14.63 7.11
N TYR A 393 -6.63 14.42 6.39
CA TYR A 393 -6.54 13.36 5.37
C TYR A 393 -6.75 11.98 5.98
N LEU A 394 -6.08 11.70 7.09
CA LEU A 394 -6.22 10.44 7.81
C LEU A 394 -7.64 10.23 8.34
N HIS A 395 -8.24 11.27 8.92
CA HIS A 395 -9.64 11.21 9.37
C HIS A 395 -10.57 10.84 8.20
N ASP A 396 -10.54 11.61 7.11
CA ASP A 396 -11.47 11.44 5.99
C ASP A 396 -11.29 10.07 5.32
N ARG A 397 -10.03 9.60 5.16
CA ARG A 397 -9.74 8.27 4.61
C ARG A 397 -10.15 7.13 5.54
N THR A 398 -10.03 7.30 6.85
CA THR A 398 -10.42 6.29 7.82
C THR A 398 -11.94 6.08 7.82
N VAL A 399 -12.73 7.15 7.58
CA VAL A 399 -14.20 7.04 7.43
C VAL A 399 -14.60 6.06 6.33
N GLU A 400 -13.87 6.03 5.20
CA GLU A 400 -14.12 5.12 4.08
C GLU A 400 -13.36 3.79 4.24
N GLY A 401 -12.12 3.83 4.75
CA GLY A 401 -11.16 2.75 4.68
C GLY A 401 -11.63 1.46 5.35
N LEU A 402 -12.26 1.53 6.53
CA LEU A 402 -12.70 0.36 7.26
C LEU A 402 -13.69 -0.51 6.47
N GLY A 403 -14.63 0.11 5.77
CA GLY A 403 -15.64 -0.58 4.97
C GLY A 403 -15.10 -1.23 3.69
N LEU A 404 -13.90 -0.85 3.26
CA LEU A 404 -13.33 -1.34 2.00
C LEU A 404 -13.05 -2.84 1.99
N LEU A 405 -12.79 -3.45 3.15
CA LEU A 405 -12.60 -4.90 3.24
C LEU A 405 -13.81 -5.71 2.75
N TYR A 406 -15.03 -5.15 2.89
CA TYR A 406 -16.27 -5.81 2.44
C TYR A 406 -16.93 -5.12 1.24
N ALA A 407 -16.43 -3.96 0.83
CA ALA A 407 -16.89 -3.33 -0.40
C ALA A 407 -16.59 -4.19 -1.64
N MET A 408 -17.26 -3.91 -2.75
CA MET A 408 -16.94 -4.54 -4.03
C MET A 408 -15.56 -4.10 -4.51
N HIS A 409 -14.66 -5.05 -4.76
CA HIS A 409 -13.30 -4.79 -5.25
C HIS A 409 -13.27 -4.65 -6.78
N TRP A 410 -14.01 -3.66 -7.28
CA TRP A 410 -14.06 -3.39 -8.70
C TRP A 410 -12.68 -3.06 -9.28
N PRO A 411 -12.35 -3.52 -10.48
CA PRO A 411 -11.16 -3.05 -11.18
C PRO A 411 -11.18 -1.52 -11.31
N PHE A 412 -10.02 -0.89 -11.05
CA PHE A 412 -9.84 0.57 -11.14
C PHE A 412 -10.67 1.38 -10.13
N ARG A 413 -11.21 0.76 -9.10
CA ARG A 413 -11.94 1.47 -8.05
C ARG A 413 -11.11 2.62 -7.50
N GLN A 414 -11.76 3.78 -7.34
CA GLN A 414 -11.17 4.98 -6.76
C GLN A 414 -11.75 5.21 -5.35
N PHE A 415 -10.94 5.83 -4.50
CA PHE A 415 -11.45 6.36 -3.24
C PHE A 415 -12.40 7.53 -3.53
N GLU A 416 -13.41 7.71 -2.67
CA GLU A 416 -14.38 8.80 -2.76
C GLU A 416 -14.02 9.96 -1.83
N THR A 417 -13.44 9.65 -0.66
CA THR A 417 -13.00 10.65 0.32
C THR A 417 -11.62 11.20 -0.01
N ALA A 418 -11.31 12.38 0.53
CA ALA A 418 -10.01 13.03 0.44
C ALA A 418 -9.49 13.09 -1.02
N ARG A 419 -10.38 13.46 -1.95
CA ARG A 419 -10.10 13.71 -3.37
C ARG A 419 -9.73 15.19 -3.58
N GLY A 420 -9.12 15.48 -4.71
CA GLY A 420 -8.79 16.86 -5.09
C GLY A 420 -7.70 17.50 -4.23
N ILE A 421 -6.73 16.74 -3.72
CA ILE A 421 -5.72 17.26 -2.79
C ILE A 421 -4.49 17.79 -3.52
N ARG A 422 -3.99 17.05 -4.50
CA ARG A 422 -2.82 17.43 -5.30
C ARG A 422 -3.22 17.54 -6.76
N HIS A 423 -3.15 18.73 -7.31
CA HIS A 423 -3.48 19.02 -8.70
C HIS A 423 -2.23 19.44 -9.47
N SER A 424 -2.17 19.07 -10.74
CA SER A 424 -1.28 19.75 -11.68
C SER A 424 -1.84 21.15 -12.02
N ALA A 425 -1.01 22.04 -12.54
CA ALA A 425 -1.47 23.33 -13.03
C ALA A 425 -2.46 23.23 -14.21
N LEU A 426 -2.58 22.08 -14.80
CA LEU A 426 -3.47 21.80 -15.93
C LEU A 426 -4.83 21.24 -15.52
N HIS A 427 -5.04 20.91 -14.26
CA HIS A 427 -6.21 20.17 -13.76
C HIS A 427 -7.54 20.70 -14.30
N ASP A 428 -7.81 22.01 -14.15
CA ASP A 428 -9.07 22.61 -14.57
C ASP A 428 -9.27 22.56 -16.10
N ARG A 429 -8.17 22.70 -16.86
CA ARG A 429 -8.20 22.60 -18.34
C ARG A 429 -8.50 21.19 -18.78
N LEU A 430 -7.93 20.21 -18.13
CA LEU A 430 -8.14 18.80 -18.41
C LEU A 430 -9.54 18.35 -17.98
N ALA A 431 -10.05 18.84 -16.85
CA ALA A 431 -11.44 18.65 -16.42
C ALA A 431 -12.42 19.18 -17.48
N ASN A 432 -12.19 20.41 -17.98
CA ASN A 432 -13.01 21.01 -19.05
C ASN A 432 -12.91 20.23 -20.39
N ALA A 433 -11.83 19.49 -20.60
CA ALA A 433 -11.64 18.60 -21.75
C ALA A 433 -12.26 17.21 -21.56
N GLY A 434 -13.00 16.97 -20.47
CA GLY A 434 -13.68 15.72 -20.18
C GLY A 434 -12.82 14.68 -19.45
N ALA A 435 -11.75 15.07 -18.74
CA ALA A 435 -10.92 14.13 -17.98
C ALA A 435 -11.69 13.46 -16.85
N CYS A 436 -11.66 12.13 -16.82
CA CYS A 436 -12.00 11.33 -15.65
C CYS A 436 -10.72 11.07 -14.84
N PHE A 437 -10.67 11.61 -13.62
CA PHE A 437 -9.49 11.55 -12.78
C PHE A 437 -9.46 10.30 -11.90
N GLY A 438 -8.23 9.81 -11.67
CA GLY A 438 -7.93 8.82 -10.64
C GLY A 438 -6.78 9.31 -9.76
N GLU A 439 -6.75 8.83 -8.52
CA GLU A 439 -5.78 9.26 -7.51
C GLU A 439 -4.60 8.29 -7.44
N VAL A 440 -3.38 8.85 -7.41
CA VAL A 440 -2.14 8.14 -7.03
C VAL A 440 -1.29 9.06 -6.15
N SER A 441 -0.98 8.62 -4.94
CA SER A 441 -0.21 9.40 -3.97
C SER A 441 -0.75 10.82 -3.77
N GLY A 442 -2.08 10.95 -3.76
CA GLY A 442 -2.82 12.20 -3.66
C GLY A 442 -2.95 12.99 -4.95
N TRP A 443 -2.22 12.66 -6.00
CA TRP A 443 -2.33 13.33 -7.29
C TRP A 443 -3.59 12.92 -8.05
N GLU A 444 -4.40 13.89 -8.45
CA GLU A 444 -5.46 13.71 -9.42
C GLU A 444 -4.87 13.67 -10.82
N ARG A 445 -4.98 12.50 -11.48
CA ARG A 445 -4.42 12.26 -12.82
C ARG A 445 -5.53 11.87 -13.78
N PRO A 446 -5.54 12.41 -15.03
CA PRO A 446 -6.53 11.98 -16.02
C PRO A 446 -6.26 10.52 -16.42
N ASN A 447 -7.18 9.64 -16.04
CA ASN A 447 -7.07 8.23 -16.42
C ASN A 447 -7.58 7.96 -17.83
N TRP A 448 -8.64 8.67 -18.24
CA TRP A 448 -9.24 8.65 -19.57
C TRP A 448 -10.07 9.93 -19.81
N TYR A 449 -10.49 10.18 -21.02
CA TYR A 449 -11.29 11.36 -21.39
C TYR A 449 -12.65 10.94 -21.94
N ALA A 450 -13.71 11.46 -21.33
CA ALA A 450 -15.08 11.22 -21.75
C ALA A 450 -15.38 11.99 -23.05
N PRO A 451 -15.97 11.33 -24.07
CA PRO A 451 -16.47 12.04 -25.25
C PRO A 451 -17.66 12.93 -24.89
N ASP A 452 -17.98 13.90 -25.78
CA ASP A 452 -19.08 14.82 -25.58
C ASP A 452 -20.40 14.09 -25.24
N GLY A 453 -21.06 14.55 -24.19
CA GLY A 453 -22.30 13.98 -23.68
C GLY A 453 -22.16 12.76 -22.76
N MET A 454 -20.96 12.29 -22.51
CA MET A 454 -20.70 11.26 -21.54
C MET A 454 -20.17 11.88 -20.23
N GLU A 455 -20.64 11.40 -19.08
CA GLU A 455 -20.11 11.82 -17.79
C GLU A 455 -18.70 11.26 -17.58
N PRO A 456 -17.71 12.07 -17.15
CA PRO A 456 -16.35 11.62 -16.88
C PRO A 456 -16.28 10.92 -15.52
N ALA A 457 -16.94 9.77 -15.41
CA ALA A 457 -17.04 8.96 -14.20
C ALA A 457 -16.89 7.47 -14.52
N TYR A 458 -16.42 6.71 -13.54
CA TYR A 458 -16.36 5.25 -13.65
C TYR A 458 -17.74 4.62 -13.43
N ALA A 459 -18.14 3.74 -14.36
CA ALA A 459 -19.20 2.76 -14.14
C ALA A 459 -18.51 1.39 -13.96
N TYR A 460 -18.28 1.03 -12.71
CA TYR A 460 -17.47 -0.15 -12.37
C TYR A 460 -18.09 -1.47 -12.85
N SER A 461 -17.27 -2.35 -13.40
CA SER A 461 -17.68 -3.67 -13.89
C SER A 461 -16.50 -4.64 -13.92
N TYR A 462 -16.75 -5.92 -13.71
CA TYR A 462 -15.78 -6.99 -14.01
C TYR A 462 -15.70 -7.35 -15.50
N LYS A 463 -16.60 -6.77 -16.32
CA LYS A 463 -16.65 -6.95 -17.77
C LYS A 463 -16.00 -5.76 -18.48
N ARG A 464 -16.44 -5.45 -19.70
CA ARG A 464 -15.95 -4.30 -20.45
C ARG A 464 -16.27 -3.00 -19.70
N GLN A 465 -15.23 -2.22 -19.44
CA GLN A 465 -15.33 -0.96 -18.74
C GLN A 465 -16.02 0.11 -19.58
N ASN A 466 -16.73 1.07 -18.97
CA ASN A 466 -17.43 2.14 -19.69
C ASN A 466 -16.46 3.06 -20.47
N TRP A 467 -15.24 3.20 -20.05
CA TRP A 467 -14.20 4.00 -20.67
C TRP A 467 -13.46 3.29 -21.83
N PHE A 468 -13.73 2.01 -22.09
CA PHE A 468 -12.95 1.21 -23.04
C PHE A 468 -12.93 1.80 -24.45
N ASP A 469 -14.08 2.26 -24.96
CA ASP A 469 -14.16 2.84 -26.30
C ASP A 469 -13.51 4.21 -26.39
N ALA A 470 -13.60 5.04 -25.34
CA ALA A 470 -12.89 6.30 -25.24
C ALA A 470 -11.37 6.07 -25.25
N ASN A 471 -10.89 5.13 -24.44
CA ASN A 471 -9.48 4.73 -24.40
C ASN A 471 -8.98 4.23 -25.78
N ALA A 472 -9.79 3.48 -26.52
CA ALA A 472 -9.43 3.03 -27.86
C ALA A 472 -9.25 4.20 -28.86
N VAL A 473 -10.06 5.25 -28.75
CA VAL A 473 -9.92 6.48 -29.56
C VAL A 473 -8.64 7.24 -29.21
N GLU A 474 -8.34 7.40 -27.92
CA GLU A 474 -7.09 8.01 -27.44
C GLU A 474 -5.87 7.21 -27.93
N HIS A 475 -5.89 5.89 -27.74
CA HIS A 475 -4.82 4.98 -28.15
C HIS A 475 -4.52 5.11 -29.65
N LYS A 476 -5.59 5.09 -30.49
CA LYS A 476 -5.47 5.25 -31.93
C LYS A 476 -4.88 6.61 -32.31
N ALA A 477 -5.30 7.68 -31.65
CA ALA A 477 -4.77 9.03 -31.91
C ALA A 477 -3.27 9.11 -31.64
N VAL A 478 -2.77 8.51 -30.56
CA VAL A 478 -1.32 8.46 -30.27
C VAL A 478 -0.56 7.64 -31.33
N ARG A 479 -1.12 6.55 -31.80
CA ARG A 479 -0.49 5.70 -32.86
C ARG A 479 -0.49 6.34 -34.24
N GLU A 480 -1.54 7.06 -34.62
CA GLU A 480 -1.78 7.52 -36.00
C GLU A 480 -1.66 9.04 -36.18
N ALA A 481 -1.70 9.80 -35.07
CA ALA A 481 -1.76 11.26 -35.10
C ALA A 481 -0.88 11.88 -34.00
N VAL A 482 -1.49 12.48 -32.95
CA VAL A 482 -0.78 13.03 -31.79
C VAL A 482 -1.65 13.02 -30.55
N GLY A 483 -1.08 12.54 -29.42
CA GLY A 483 -1.67 12.58 -28.10
C GLY A 483 -0.89 13.46 -27.12
N LEU A 484 -1.60 14.05 -26.18
CA LEU A 484 -1.05 14.84 -25.09
C LEU A 484 -1.38 14.17 -23.75
N PHE A 485 -0.35 13.96 -22.92
CA PHE A 485 -0.48 13.43 -21.57
C PHE A 485 0.01 14.45 -20.53
N ASP A 486 -0.68 14.57 -19.42
CA ASP A 486 -0.19 15.27 -18.23
C ASP A 486 0.61 14.30 -17.35
N LEU A 487 1.93 14.44 -17.33
CA LEU A 487 2.85 13.66 -16.52
C LEU A 487 3.41 14.45 -15.33
N SER A 488 2.79 15.57 -14.96
CA SER A 488 3.26 16.46 -13.88
C SER A 488 3.37 15.75 -12.51
N SER A 489 2.67 14.65 -12.31
CA SER A 489 2.73 13.85 -11.09
C SER A 489 3.99 13.00 -10.94
N PHE A 490 4.80 12.83 -12.00
CA PHE A 490 6.04 12.05 -11.93
C PHE A 490 7.02 12.66 -10.92
N GLY A 491 7.74 11.81 -10.17
CA GLY A 491 8.82 12.23 -9.30
C GLY A 491 9.94 12.87 -10.11
N LYS A 492 10.42 14.06 -9.69
CA LYS A 492 11.53 14.77 -10.32
C LYS A 492 12.52 15.18 -9.26
N PHE A 493 13.74 14.68 -9.37
CA PHE A 493 14.79 14.94 -8.39
C PHE A 493 15.99 15.58 -9.07
N LEU A 494 16.52 16.66 -8.49
CA LEU A 494 17.80 17.22 -8.88
C LEU A 494 18.89 16.63 -7.99
N ILE A 495 19.93 16.11 -8.64
CA ILE A 495 21.14 15.61 -7.99
C ILE A 495 22.27 16.54 -8.40
N GLN A 496 22.87 17.23 -7.43
CA GLN A 496 23.79 18.32 -7.66
C GLN A 496 25.03 18.21 -6.75
N GLY A 497 26.19 18.43 -7.33
CA GLY A 497 27.46 18.47 -6.64
C GLY A 497 28.55 17.73 -7.40
N ARG A 498 29.79 18.02 -7.05
CA ARG A 498 30.97 17.47 -7.77
C ARG A 498 31.04 15.93 -7.75
N ASP A 499 30.42 15.29 -6.76
CA ASP A 499 30.43 13.84 -6.60
C ASP A 499 29.12 13.18 -7.08
N ALA A 500 28.22 13.95 -7.76
CA ALA A 500 26.92 13.49 -8.25
C ALA A 500 27.06 12.34 -9.25
N GLU A 501 28.00 12.43 -10.21
CA GLU A 501 28.28 11.39 -11.18
C GLU A 501 28.73 10.08 -10.50
N GLN A 502 29.65 10.18 -9.55
CA GLN A 502 30.16 9.01 -8.82
C GLN A 502 29.07 8.33 -8.02
N MET A 503 28.24 9.11 -7.30
CA MET A 503 27.11 8.57 -6.53
C MET A 503 26.11 7.86 -7.42
N LEU A 504 25.71 8.47 -8.54
CA LEU A 504 24.78 7.88 -9.49
C LEU A 504 25.34 6.61 -10.13
N ASN A 505 26.60 6.58 -10.54
CA ASN A 505 27.24 5.40 -11.10
C ASN A 505 27.33 4.23 -10.11
N ARG A 506 27.34 4.52 -8.79
CA ARG A 506 27.37 3.47 -7.76
C ARG A 506 26.03 2.72 -7.63
N VAL A 507 24.89 3.41 -7.87
CA VAL A 507 23.56 2.84 -7.66
C VAL A 507 22.80 2.53 -8.93
N SER A 508 23.29 2.94 -10.08
CA SER A 508 22.64 2.77 -11.39
C SER A 508 23.22 1.61 -12.17
N GLY A 509 22.38 0.93 -12.92
CA GLY A 509 22.81 -0.15 -13.82
C GLY A 509 23.52 0.33 -15.09
N ASN A 510 23.33 1.61 -15.48
CA ASN A 510 23.95 2.21 -16.64
C ASN A 510 24.95 3.32 -16.26
N ASP A 511 25.86 3.65 -17.20
CA ASP A 511 26.89 4.68 -17.03
C ASP A 511 26.29 6.10 -17.11
N MET A 512 26.54 6.89 -16.07
CA MET A 512 26.14 8.31 -15.96
C MET A 512 27.19 9.28 -16.46
N SER A 513 28.38 8.80 -16.86
CA SER A 513 29.50 9.59 -17.41
C SER A 513 29.25 9.95 -18.88
N VAL A 514 28.11 10.61 -19.14
CA VAL A 514 27.67 11.00 -20.49
C VAL A 514 27.77 12.54 -20.65
N GLU A 515 27.71 13.02 -21.88
CA GLU A 515 27.73 14.46 -22.15
C GLU A 515 26.46 15.18 -21.62
N PRO A 516 26.54 16.45 -21.20
CA PRO A 516 25.38 17.27 -20.89
C PRO A 516 24.33 17.26 -22.01
N GLY A 517 23.06 17.13 -21.65
CA GLY A 517 21.95 16.96 -22.58
C GLY A 517 21.63 15.50 -22.92
N ARG A 518 22.45 14.54 -22.52
CA ARG A 518 22.14 13.11 -22.71
C ARG A 518 21.18 12.60 -21.65
N ILE A 519 20.22 11.78 -22.06
CA ILE A 519 19.30 11.05 -21.21
C ILE A 519 19.73 9.58 -21.16
N VAL A 520 19.82 9.03 -19.96
CA VAL A 520 20.13 7.61 -19.71
C VAL A 520 18.89 6.99 -19.06
N TYR A 521 18.35 5.94 -19.69
CA TYR A 521 17.37 5.07 -19.03
C TYR A 521 18.16 4.05 -18.20
N THR A 522 17.80 3.88 -16.95
CA THR A 522 18.54 3.02 -16.02
C THR A 522 17.66 2.48 -14.91
N GLN A 523 18.10 1.39 -14.29
CA GLN A 523 17.55 0.85 -13.07
C GLN A 523 18.48 1.22 -11.90
N LEU A 524 17.89 1.58 -10.76
CA LEU A 524 18.58 1.60 -9.47
C LEU A 524 18.65 0.15 -8.96
N LEU A 525 19.83 -0.26 -8.50
CA LEU A 525 20.08 -1.65 -8.13
C LEU A 525 20.48 -1.77 -6.66
N ASN A 526 19.98 -2.82 -6.01
CA ASN A 526 20.48 -3.25 -4.71
C ASN A 526 21.72 -4.16 -4.86
N GLU A 527 22.29 -4.58 -3.73
CA GLU A 527 23.54 -5.37 -3.71
C GLU A 527 23.42 -6.75 -4.39
N ARG A 528 22.20 -7.26 -4.60
CA ARG A 528 21.93 -8.50 -5.35
C ARG A 528 21.71 -8.26 -6.85
N GLY A 529 21.69 -7.00 -7.26
CA GLY A 529 21.31 -6.60 -8.62
C GLY A 529 19.79 -6.54 -8.84
N GLY A 530 18.97 -6.62 -7.80
CA GLY A 530 17.53 -6.45 -7.87
C GLY A 530 17.15 -5.00 -8.17
N ILE A 531 16.06 -4.79 -8.94
CA ILE A 531 15.63 -3.49 -9.43
C ILE A 531 14.89 -2.72 -8.33
N GLU A 532 15.57 -1.78 -7.68
CA GLU A 532 14.96 -0.89 -6.68
C GLU A 532 14.20 0.29 -7.30
N GLY A 533 14.56 0.72 -8.48
CA GLY A 533 13.87 1.78 -9.21
C GLY A 533 14.10 1.65 -10.72
N ASP A 534 13.13 2.13 -11.50
CA ASP A 534 13.18 2.13 -12.97
C ASP A 534 12.87 3.55 -13.45
N LEU A 535 13.86 4.24 -14.03
CA LEU A 535 13.82 5.69 -14.19
C LEU A 535 14.72 6.21 -15.31
N THR A 536 14.59 7.49 -15.59
CA THR A 536 15.49 8.19 -16.51
C THR A 536 16.33 9.21 -15.76
N VAL A 537 17.60 9.34 -16.18
CA VAL A 537 18.55 10.33 -15.67
C VAL A 537 19.02 11.20 -16.82
N THR A 538 18.81 12.50 -16.72
CA THR A 538 19.31 13.49 -17.69
C THR A 538 20.49 14.24 -17.10
N ARG A 539 21.66 14.20 -17.75
CA ARG A 539 22.76 15.09 -17.36
C ARG A 539 22.47 16.50 -17.83
N LEU A 540 22.25 17.43 -16.91
CA LEU A 540 21.93 18.83 -17.20
C LEU A 540 23.17 19.71 -17.36
N ALA A 541 24.21 19.40 -16.59
CA ALA A 541 25.50 20.09 -16.58
C ALA A 541 26.57 19.11 -16.06
N GLU A 542 27.81 19.57 -15.98
CA GLU A 542 28.93 18.75 -15.52
C GLU A 542 28.68 18.08 -14.14
N ASP A 543 28.04 18.81 -13.23
CA ASP A 543 27.80 18.42 -11.83
C ASP A 543 26.30 18.39 -11.47
N ARG A 544 25.40 18.31 -12.46
CA ARG A 544 23.95 18.40 -12.24
C ARG A 544 23.18 17.43 -13.11
N TYR A 545 22.34 16.63 -12.45
CA TYR A 545 21.49 15.61 -13.07
C TYR A 545 20.03 15.78 -12.66
N MET A 546 19.10 15.46 -13.56
CA MET A 546 17.68 15.37 -13.27
C MET A 546 17.24 13.90 -13.39
N VAL A 547 16.71 13.38 -12.32
CA VAL A 547 16.10 12.03 -12.26
C VAL A 547 14.60 12.18 -12.39
N VAL A 548 13.96 11.32 -13.21
CA VAL A 548 12.50 11.27 -13.36
C VAL A 548 12.03 9.85 -13.11
N SER A 549 11.10 9.70 -12.18
CA SER A 549 10.55 8.41 -11.75
C SER A 549 9.02 8.40 -11.70
N GLY A 550 8.43 7.23 -11.49
CA GLY A 550 6.98 7.07 -11.39
C GLY A 550 6.36 7.82 -10.20
N ALA A 551 5.13 8.31 -10.35
CA ALA A 551 4.43 9.02 -9.27
C ALA A 551 4.19 8.14 -8.03
N GLY A 552 3.93 6.84 -8.23
CA GLY A 552 3.68 5.89 -7.14
C GLY A 552 4.94 5.52 -6.35
N THR A 553 6.14 5.62 -6.96
CA THR A 553 7.41 5.23 -6.34
C THR A 553 8.22 6.41 -5.82
N GLN A 554 7.68 7.64 -5.92
CA GLN A 554 8.39 8.89 -5.58
C GLN A 554 9.12 8.83 -4.23
N ALA A 555 8.46 8.41 -3.17
CA ALA A 555 9.06 8.37 -1.82
C ALA A 555 10.18 7.32 -1.73
N ARG A 556 9.99 6.14 -2.33
CA ARG A 556 10.98 5.07 -2.39
C ARG A 556 12.24 5.51 -3.14
N ASP A 557 12.07 6.04 -4.34
CA ASP A 557 13.19 6.44 -5.20
C ASP A 557 13.98 7.61 -4.60
N LEU A 558 13.26 8.59 -4.02
CA LEU A 558 13.88 9.69 -3.28
C LEU A 558 14.69 9.20 -2.08
N SER A 559 14.12 8.27 -1.30
CA SER A 559 14.78 7.65 -0.16
C SER A 559 16.05 6.90 -0.60
N TRP A 560 15.95 6.08 -1.65
CA TRP A 560 17.08 5.31 -2.17
C TRP A 560 18.23 6.22 -2.59
N LEU A 561 17.93 7.25 -3.39
CA LEU A 561 18.93 8.23 -3.85
C LEU A 561 19.53 9.04 -2.69
N THR A 562 18.70 9.47 -1.74
CA THR A 562 19.18 10.26 -0.59
C THR A 562 20.08 9.43 0.32
N GLN A 563 19.72 8.17 0.57
CA GLN A 563 20.50 7.26 1.40
C GLN A 563 21.78 6.77 0.70
N ALA A 564 21.83 6.84 -0.63
CA ALA A 564 23.00 6.49 -1.40
C ALA A 564 24.15 7.51 -1.29
N VAL A 565 23.86 8.74 -0.88
CA VAL A 565 24.91 9.78 -0.71
C VAL A 565 25.82 9.37 0.44
N GLY A 566 27.11 9.25 0.16
CA GLY A 566 28.14 8.93 1.16
C GLY A 566 28.43 10.09 2.11
N GLU A 567 28.88 9.82 3.33
CA GLU A 567 29.14 10.84 4.36
C GLU A 567 30.17 11.90 3.91
N ASP A 568 31.15 11.50 3.10
CA ASP A 568 32.21 12.40 2.58
C ASP A 568 31.90 12.97 1.19
N GLU A 569 30.81 12.56 0.55
CA GLU A 569 30.42 13.02 -0.78
C GLU A 569 29.80 14.42 -0.76
N ARG A 570 30.22 15.24 -1.71
CA ARG A 570 29.66 16.59 -1.93
C ARG A 570 28.59 16.52 -3.01
N CYS A 571 27.47 15.96 -2.63
CA CYS A 571 26.30 15.77 -3.47
C CYS A 571 25.03 15.97 -2.65
N CYS A 572 24.00 16.54 -3.24
CA CYS A 572 22.67 16.67 -2.62
C CYS A 572 21.58 16.23 -3.59
N VAL A 573 20.55 15.61 -3.04
CA VAL A 573 19.32 15.20 -3.73
C VAL A 573 18.21 16.13 -3.30
N THR A 574 17.53 16.76 -4.26
CA THR A 574 16.45 17.71 -4.00
C THR A 574 15.20 17.29 -4.76
N ASP A 575 14.10 17.10 -4.06
CA ASP A 575 12.79 16.89 -4.69
C ASP A 575 12.28 18.21 -5.29
N VAL A 576 12.13 18.24 -6.62
CA VAL A 576 11.59 19.36 -7.37
C VAL A 576 10.28 19.02 -8.07
N THR A 577 9.61 17.96 -7.65
CA THR A 577 8.39 17.43 -8.27
C THR A 577 7.33 18.52 -8.46
N SER A 578 7.05 19.30 -7.43
CA SER A 578 6.00 20.33 -7.48
C SER A 578 6.44 21.61 -8.23
N GLY A 579 7.74 21.80 -8.42
CA GLY A 579 8.28 22.96 -9.12
C GLY A 579 8.27 22.85 -10.65
N LEU A 580 8.08 21.64 -11.18
CA LEU A 580 8.12 21.35 -12.61
C LEU A 580 6.85 20.64 -13.06
N ALA A 581 6.09 21.26 -13.95
CA ALA A 581 5.05 20.57 -14.71
C ALA A 581 5.66 19.78 -15.87
N VAL A 582 4.97 18.72 -16.31
CA VAL A 582 5.41 17.88 -17.43
C VAL A 582 4.25 17.61 -18.36
N ILE A 583 4.39 18.02 -19.62
CA ILE A 583 3.48 17.69 -20.71
C ILE A 583 4.21 16.75 -21.67
N SER A 584 3.61 15.60 -21.96
CA SER A 584 4.14 14.67 -22.96
C SER A 584 3.33 14.80 -24.26
N VAL A 585 4.02 15.02 -25.39
CA VAL A 585 3.44 15.10 -26.73
C VAL A 585 3.98 13.95 -27.55
N MET A 586 3.12 12.98 -27.89
CA MET A 586 3.50 11.71 -28.49
C MET A 586 2.65 11.37 -29.72
N GLY A 587 3.28 10.86 -30.75
CA GLY A 587 2.63 10.40 -31.99
C GLY A 587 3.34 10.87 -33.25
N PRO A 588 3.01 10.35 -34.44
CA PRO A 588 3.64 10.72 -35.71
C PRO A 588 3.64 12.22 -35.99
N ASN A 589 2.59 12.93 -35.58
CA ASN A 589 2.43 14.37 -35.80
C ASN A 589 3.02 15.22 -34.65
N ALA A 590 3.68 14.63 -33.65
CA ALA A 590 4.24 15.37 -32.50
C ALA A 590 5.27 16.42 -32.94
N ARG A 591 6.15 16.06 -33.88
CA ARG A 591 7.14 17.04 -34.43
C ARG A 591 6.48 18.20 -35.12
N GLU A 592 5.46 17.95 -35.94
CA GLU A 592 4.76 19.02 -36.63
C GLU A 592 4.06 19.95 -35.64
N LEU A 593 3.39 19.40 -34.64
CA LEU A 593 2.76 20.20 -33.58
C LEU A 593 3.76 21.11 -32.87
N LEU A 594 4.89 20.55 -32.44
CA LEU A 594 5.92 21.33 -31.74
C LEU A 594 6.58 22.37 -32.65
N SER A 595 6.80 22.08 -33.94
CA SER A 595 7.35 23.05 -34.89
C SER A 595 6.45 24.23 -35.18
N ARG A 596 5.15 24.13 -34.91
CA ARG A 596 4.20 25.26 -35.03
C ARG A 596 4.30 26.26 -33.87
N VAL A 597 4.85 25.84 -32.73
CA VAL A 597 4.90 26.63 -31.49
C VAL A 597 6.32 26.93 -31.01
N SER A 598 7.33 26.36 -31.64
CA SER A 598 8.75 26.53 -31.28
C SER A 598 9.60 26.85 -32.51
N PRO A 599 10.56 27.76 -32.40
CA PRO A 599 11.54 28.02 -33.45
C PRO A 599 12.69 27.00 -33.49
N ALA A 600 12.76 26.08 -32.53
CA ALA A 600 13.82 25.08 -32.43
C ALA A 600 13.82 24.10 -33.61
N ASP A 601 15.03 23.70 -34.06
CA ASP A 601 15.17 22.61 -35.01
C ASP A 601 14.94 21.25 -34.30
N LEU A 602 13.80 20.62 -34.60
CA LEU A 602 13.37 19.33 -34.04
C LEU A 602 13.70 18.15 -34.93
N SER A 603 14.55 18.34 -35.97
CA SER A 603 15.04 17.25 -36.84
C SER A 603 15.75 16.15 -36.03
N ASN A 604 15.97 15.01 -36.66
CA ASN A 604 16.71 13.91 -36.00
C ASN A 604 18.19 14.26 -35.77
N GLU A 605 18.73 15.09 -36.63
CA GLU A 605 20.12 15.55 -36.62
C GLU A 605 20.36 16.57 -35.50
N ALA A 606 19.47 17.54 -35.37
CA ALA A 606 19.60 18.61 -34.37
C ALA A 606 19.13 18.16 -32.98
N PHE A 607 18.16 17.26 -32.93
CA PHE A 607 17.59 16.76 -31.68
C PHE A 607 17.47 15.23 -31.73
N PRO A 608 18.57 14.48 -31.52
CA PRO A 608 18.56 13.01 -31.54
C PRO A 608 17.73 12.41 -30.41
N PHE A 609 17.27 11.16 -30.59
CA PHE A 609 16.63 10.39 -29.53
C PHE A 609 17.56 10.21 -28.31
N GLY A 610 17.02 10.26 -27.11
CA GLY A 610 17.78 10.18 -25.86
C GLY A 610 18.54 11.46 -25.52
N HIS A 611 18.13 12.60 -26.07
CA HIS A 611 18.68 13.91 -25.73
C HIS A 611 17.62 14.86 -25.16
N SER A 612 18.08 15.81 -24.38
CA SER A 612 17.28 16.84 -23.73
C SER A 612 17.90 18.22 -24.03
N GLN A 613 17.09 19.16 -24.47
CA GLN A 613 17.50 20.52 -24.82
C GLN A 613 16.49 21.52 -24.26
N GLU A 614 16.93 22.75 -24.02
CA GLU A 614 16.04 23.87 -23.74
C GLU A 614 15.55 24.46 -25.07
N ILE A 615 14.23 24.58 -25.21
CA ILE A 615 13.58 25.17 -26.37
C ILE A 615 12.54 26.19 -25.93
N GLU A 616 12.19 27.13 -26.80
CA GLU A 616 11.10 28.08 -26.57
C GLU A 616 9.78 27.46 -27.07
N ILE A 617 8.70 27.54 -26.24
CA ILE A 617 7.33 27.26 -26.66
C ILE A 617 6.46 28.43 -26.23
N GLY A 618 6.01 29.23 -27.20
CA GLY A 618 5.38 30.52 -26.91
C GLY A 618 6.32 31.40 -26.09
N TYR A 619 5.93 31.81 -24.88
CA TYR A 619 6.77 32.58 -23.95
C TYR A 619 7.49 31.69 -22.93
N GLY A 620 7.30 30.38 -22.96
CA GLY A 620 7.92 29.45 -22.01
C GLY A 620 9.28 28.97 -22.51
N LEU A 621 10.29 29.00 -21.62
CA LEU A 621 11.52 28.26 -21.80
C LEU A 621 11.29 26.85 -21.22
N VAL A 622 11.34 25.84 -22.07
CA VAL A 622 10.94 24.48 -21.78
C VAL A 622 12.12 23.54 -22.03
N ARG A 623 12.40 22.68 -21.07
CA ARG A 623 13.31 21.56 -21.30
C ARG A 623 12.55 20.43 -21.99
N ALA A 624 12.82 20.23 -23.25
CA ALA A 624 12.27 19.15 -24.06
C ALA A 624 13.21 17.94 -24.00
N SER A 625 12.67 16.77 -23.68
CA SER A 625 13.39 15.49 -23.63
C SER A 625 12.83 14.56 -24.69
N ARG A 626 13.63 14.19 -25.69
CA ARG A 626 13.21 13.31 -26.76
C ARG A 626 13.30 11.85 -26.32
N ILE A 627 12.28 11.41 -25.65
CA ILE A 627 12.08 10.02 -25.17
C ILE A 627 10.64 9.62 -25.36
N THR A 628 10.31 8.36 -25.16
CA THR A 628 8.95 7.86 -25.25
C THR A 628 8.72 6.69 -24.30
N TYR A 629 7.54 6.69 -23.67
CA TYR A 629 7.04 5.52 -22.94
C TYR A 629 5.86 4.84 -23.65
N VAL A 630 5.45 5.36 -24.80
CA VAL A 630 4.38 4.81 -25.66
C VAL A 630 4.88 4.22 -26.95
N GLY A 631 6.18 4.37 -27.25
CA GLY A 631 6.83 3.81 -28.45
C GLY A 631 6.57 4.57 -29.73
N GLU A 632 6.10 5.81 -29.66
CA GLU A 632 5.93 6.73 -30.79
C GLU A 632 6.92 7.91 -30.71
N LEU A 633 7.08 8.62 -31.83
CA LEU A 633 7.85 9.87 -31.85
C LEU A 633 7.25 10.85 -30.85
N GLY A 634 8.10 11.49 -30.04
CA GLY A 634 7.59 12.51 -29.11
C GLY A 634 8.63 13.10 -28.18
N TRP A 635 8.16 14.00 -27.35
CA TRP A 635 8.93 14.70 -26.33
C TRP A 635 8.15 14.84 -25.04
N GLU A 636 8.86 14.75 -23.94
CA GLU A 636 8.41 15.21 -22.64
C GLU A 636 8.92 16.62 -22.41
N LEU A 637 8.01 17.53 -22.08
CA LEU A 637 8.23 18.95 -21.93
C LEU A 637 8.18 19.33 -20.46
N TYR A 638 9.33 19.63 -19.87
CA TYR A 638 9.49 20.02 -18.47
C TYR A 638 9.60 21.54 -18.38
N MET A 639 8.77 22.16 -17.55
CA MET A 639 8.71 23.61 -17.39
C MET A 639 8.40 24.00 -15.96
N PRO A 640 8.81 25.20 -15.50
CA PRO A 640 8.31 25.77 -14.27
C PRO A 640 6.77 25.79 -14.26
N THR A 641 6.18 25.43 -13.13
CA THR A 641 4.72 25.18 -13.03
C THR A 641 3.88 26.37 -13.49
N GLU A 642 4.35 27.61 -13.30
CA GLU A 642 3.68 28.84 -13.73
C GLU A 642 3.57 29.00 -15.26
N PHE A 643 4.39 28.31 -16.05
CA PHE A 643 4.30 28.33 -17.52
C PHE A 643 3.43 27.21 -18.09
N ALA A 644 3.05 26.22 -17.30
CA ALA A 644 2.39 25.01 -17.78
C ALA A 644 1.08 25.31 -18.55
N THR A 645 0.27 26.21 -18.02
CA THR A 645 -1.01 26.57 -18.69
C THR A 645 -0.79 27.32 -20.00
N HIS A 646 0.23 28.21 -20.05
CA HIS A 646 0.58 28.92 -21.29
C HIS A 646 1.07 27.96 -22.39
N VAL A 647 1.97 27.05 -22.03
CA VAL A 647 2.50 26.04 -22.97
C VAL A 647 1.39 25.10 -23.45
N TYR A 648 0.53 24.65 -22.54
CA TYR A 648 -0.62 23.80 -22.89
C TYR A 648 -1.55 24.53 -23.87
N ASP A 649 -1.95 25.78 -23.59
CA ASP A 649 -2.83 26.57 -24.44
C ASP A 649 -2.23 26.82 -25.84
N ALA A 650 -0.90 27.06 -25.91
CA ALA A 650 -0.19 27.21 -27.18
C ALA A 650 -0.20 25.90 -28.01
N LEU A 651 0.04 24.76 -27.38
CA LEU A 651 -0.03 23.44 -28.03
C LEU A 651 -1.45 23.15 -28.54
N LEU A 652 -2.46 23.42 -27.71
CA LEU A 652 -3.86 23.20 -28.09
C LEU A 652 -4.29 24.07 -29.27
N ALA A 653 -3.92 25.36 -29.24
CA ALA A 653 -4.25 26.29 -30.34
C ALA A 653 -3.55 25.91 -31.67
N ALA A 654 -2.39 25.28 -31.62
CA ALA A 654 -1.63 24.84 -32.80
C ALA A 654 -2.02 23.44 -33.31
N SER A 655 -2.88 22.71 -32.61
CA SER A 655 -3.18 21.30 -32.87
C SER A 655 -4.19 21.06 -34.00
N ASP A 656 -4.80 22.11 -34.53
CA ASP A 656 -5.80 21.99 -35.58
C ASP A 656 -5.29 21.26 -36.83
N GLY A 657 -6.09 20.33 -37.34
CA GLY A 657 -5.78 19.49 -38.51
C GLY A 657 -4.80 18.34 -38.24
N LEU A 658 -4.25 18.18 -37.00
CA LEU A 658 -3.27 17.17 -36.67
C LEU A 658 -3.85 15.88 -36.05
N GLY A 659 -5.18 15.78 -35.90
CA GLY A 659 -5.81 14.63 -35.25
C GLY A 659 -5.50 14.53 -33.74
N PHE A 660 -5.26 15.66 -33.11
CA PHE A 660 -4.92 15.78 -31.69
C PHE A 660 -6.01 15.20 -30.78
N ARG A 661 -5.56 14.51 -29.70
CA ARG A 661 -6.40 14.10 -28.57
C ARG A 661 -5.64 14.25 -27.26
N HIS A 662 -6.38 14.55 -26.21
CA HIS A 662 -5.90 14.25 -24.85
C HIS A 662 -5.86 12.74 -24.67
N ALA A 663 -4.90 12.25 -23.89
CA ALA A 663 -4.76 10.84 -23.61
C ALA A 663 -4.44 10.62 -22.12
N GLY A 664 -5.13 9.66 -21.53
CA GLY A 664 -5.05 9.37 -20.10
C GLY A 664 -4.09 8.22 -19.77
N TYR A 665 -3.96 7.95 -18.47
CA TYR A 665 -3.06 6.90 -17.97
C TYR A 665 -3.48 5.48 -18.37
N HIS A 666 -4.76 5.21 -18.64
CA HIS A 666 -5.19 3.93 -19.18
C HIS A 666 -4.65 3.73 -20.60
N THR A 667 -4.68 4.78 -21.41
CA THR A 667 -4.10 4.79 -22.75
C THR A 667 -2.57 4.65 -22.70
N LEU A 668 -1.89 5.39 -21.83
CA LEU A 668 -0.45 5.28 -21.63
C LEU A 668 -0.04 3.83 -21.29
N ASN A 669 -0.76 3.19 -20.36
CA ASN A 669 -0.49 1.82 -19.95
C ASN A 669 -0.74 0.80 -21.09
N SER A 670 -1.82 0.97 -21.87
CA SER A 670 -2.10 0.14 -23.03
C SER A 670 -1.01 0.27 -24.11
N LEU A 671 -0.58 1.49 -24.42
CA LEU A 671 0.45 1.77 -25.42
C LEU A 671 1.84 1.22 -25.06
N ARG A 672 2.26 1.37 -23.78
CA ARG A 672 3.54 0.87 -23.32
C ARG A 672 3.61 -0.66 -23.36
N MET A 673 2.49 -1.33 -23.00
CA MET A 673 2.41 -2.80 -23.03
C MET A 673 2.59 -3.36 -24.46
N GLU A 674 2.01 -2.72 -25.48
CA GLU A 674 2.22 -3.13 -26.88
C GLU A 674 3.68 -3.10 -27.31
N LYS A 675 4.50 -2.24 -26.71
CA LYS A 675 5.94 -2.13 -26.96
C LYS A 675 6.78 -2.98 -26.00
N GLY A 676 6.16 -3.65 -25.05
CA GLY A 676 6.86 -4.42 -24.03
C GLY A 676 7.67 -3.55 -23.05
N TYR A 677 7.33 -2.26 -22.89
CA TYR A 677 7.97 -1.40 -21.91
C TYR A 677 7.50 -1.77 -20.51
N ARG A 678 8.42 -1.83 -19.57
CA ARG A 678 8.20 -2.29 -18.20
C ARG A 678 7.60 -1.18 -17.34
N HIS A 679 6.87 -1.60 -16.31
CA HIS A 679 6.35 -0.72 -15.26
C HIS A 679 6.75 -1.31 -13.90
N TRP A 680 7.60 -0.62 -13.17
CA TRP A 680 8.02 -1.07 -11.85
C TRP A 680 6.84 -1.13 -10.88
N GLY A 681 6.77 -2.19 -10.07
CA GLY A 681 5.65 -2.46 -9.17
C GLY A 681 4.45 -3.16 -9.85
N HIS A 682 4.54 -3.46 -11.17
CA HIS A 682 3.54 -4.19 -11.93
C HIS A 682 4.15 -5.35 -12.71
N ASP A 683 5.12 -5.08 -13.59
CA ASP A 683 5.75 -6.08 -14.45
C ASP A 683 7.10 -6.54 -13.89
N ILE A 684 7.79 -5.66 -13.18
CA ILE A 684 9.10 -5.87 -12.56
C ILE A 684 9.12 -5.28 -11.16
N THR A 685 9.93 -5.86 -10.29
CA THR A 685 10.09 -5.48 -8.88
C THR A 685 11.55 -5.60 -8.45
N ASP A 686 11.82 -5.49 -7.15
CA ASP A 686 13.14 -5.76 -6.57
C ASP A 686 13.51 -7.26 -6.53
N ALA A 687 12.60 -8.13 -6.92
CA ALA A 687 12.87 -9.57 -7.07
C ALA A 687 13.60 -9.90 -8.38
N GLU A 688 13.45 -9.08 -9.43
CA GLU A 688 14.10 -9.29 -10.73
C GLU A 688 15.37 -8.46 -10.90
N THR A 689 16.34 -9.01 -11.64
CA THR A 689 17.50 -8.27 -12.15
C THR A 689 17.18 -7.64 -13.51
N PRO A 690 17.92 -6.61 -13.97
CA PRO A 690 17.75 -6.05 -15.31
C PRO A 690 17.86 -7.08 -16.42
N LEU A 691 18.72 -8.11 -16.26
CA LEU A 691 18.88 -9.18 -17.25
C LEU A 691 17.63 -10.07 -17.33
N GLU A 692 17.08 -10.47 -16.20
CA GLU A 692 15.83 -11.25 -16.12
C GLU A 692 14.64 -10.44 -16.65
N ALA A 693 14.61 -9.12 -16.38
CA ALA A 693 13.60 -8.20 -16.88
C ALA A 693 13.74 -7.90 -18.40
N GLY A 694 14.80 -8.37 -19.07
CA GLY A 694 15.09 -8.08 -20.48
C GLY A 694 15.54 -6.63 -20.72
N LEU A 695 16.18 -6.00 -19.75
CA LEU A 695 16.65 -4.61 -19.76
C LEU A 695 18.19 -4.54 -19.84
N GLY A 696 18.85 -5.53 -20.40
CA GLY A 696 20.31 -5.62 -20.50
C GLY A 696 20.95 -4.81 -21.64
N PHE A 697 20.24 -3.81 -22.19
CA PHE A 697 20.73 -2.97 -23.31
C PHE A 697 21.33 -1.64 -22.85
#